data_f89b382900e82b42d5741d3a15b28ece
#
_entry.id   f89b382900e82b42d5741d3a15b28ece
#
_cell.length_a   1.000
_cell.length_b   1.000
_cell.length_c   1.000
_cell.angle_alpha   90.00
_cell.angle_beta   90.00
_cell.angle_gamma   90.00
#
_symmetry.space_group_name_H-M   'P 1'
#
loop_
_entity.id
_entity.type
_entity.pdbx_description
1 polymer ?
#
loop_
_entity_poly.entity_id
_entity_poly.type
_entity_poly.pdbx_seq_one_letter_code
_entity_poly.pdbx_strand_id
1 'polypeptide(L)'
;MRHEEFHHDIAVIGGGLAGVCAAIAAARLGQRVALVHNRPVLGGNSSSEVRVWVCGATAHGVQRYARESGIMGELYTENQYRNPEGNPYYWDQVVQDAVHAEPLIDLFLNTDVREVEADGPEDDRTIRSATGWTMGSERLITFRARVFLDCTGDGLLGELAGARSRIGRESAADFGEPWAPEESDGALLGSTILFYTKDIGRPVPFIPPAYAKDISKTPILRNRVLRSGDNGCDYWWIEWGGAMDTVHDNEAIRDELHAVIMGIWDHIKNSGEFDADNLTLEWVGSVPGKREYRRFIGDHILTQQDILSQRRFEDRIAFGGWSVDLHPVEGMYAEGPGAVQRYTDGVFHIPLRSLYSVNVSNLLFAGRNISATHIAFGATRVMATCATLGEAAGTAAALCAQRGTTPRALATDDPGLVGQVLLRQDGSVMGIANEDPADLARTARVCASSHLTGLAAEPGPDTPAEPCPLTRDYGVLLPVDPALAGVELLVSADQDTELTVELWSTRLAENAVPLDALGTVQVPVTAGGPAWVTAALSHSPDVPENAVVLVRANPHASLHLVPKRTEGVLALRRRVAGDPGVDHDIPEGEGQPVLEWSARELRGRSLCFRAMGETEAYAPAKVAGGYQRPFGGPQMWVSGDAAAGSHLTLEWDAPTEVRTVHLVMDDDVDTYLINLHRHRTPEPVAPQLLRDYRIETRDASGDWHTAITVRDNRRRHRVHVLDDTASVHTDALRITVDATHGAPRAHLFTVRAYEH
;
A
#
# COMPACT_ATOMS: atom_id res chain seq x y z
N MET A 1 -11.32 34.59 -25.46
CA MET A 1 -11.19 33.65 -24.36
C MET A 1 -12.40 33.78 -23.43
N ARG A 2 -13.05 32.68 -23.08
CA ARG A 2 -14.21 32.67 -22.18
C ARG A 2 -13.72 32.58 -20.73
N HIS A 3 -14.21 33.49 -19.88
CA HIS A 3 -13.94 33.48 -18.45
C HIS A 3 -15.11 32.85 -17.73
N GLU A 4 -14.82 31.89 -16.84
CA GLU A 4 -15.80 31.17 -16.03
C GLU A 4 -15.33 31.14 -14.58
N GLU A 5 -16.27 31.17 -13.64
CA GLU A 5 -15.99 31.04 -12.22
C GLU A 5 -16.85 29.93 -11.63
N PHE A 6 -16.23 29.03 -10.84
CA PHE A 6 -16.88 27.93 -10.15
C PHE A 6 -16.63 28.01 -8.64
N HIS A 7 -17.65 27.65 -7.88
CA HIS A 7 -17.61 27.64 -6.43
C HIS A 7 -17.79 26.22 -5.90
N HIS A 8 -16.84 25.75 -5.12
CA HIS A 8 -16.84 24.44 -4.49
C HIS A 8 -16.51 24.56 -2.99
N ASP A 9 -16.72 23.50 -2.22
CA ASP A 9 -16.24 23.45 -0.85
C ASP A 9 -14.74 23.21 -0.83
N ILE A 10 -14.25 22.39 -1.74
CA ILE A 10 -12.85 21.98 -1.84
C ILE A 10 -12.38 22.05 -3.28
N ALA A 11 -11.16 22.55 -3.51
CA ALA A 11 -10.48 22.51 -4.79
C ALA A 11 -9.21 21.63 -4.70
N VAL A 12 -9.20 20.55 -5.44
CA VAL A 12 -8.06 19.62 -5.58
C VAL A 12 -7.34 19.90 -6.88
N ILE A 13 -6.11 20.39 -6.80
CA ILE A 13 -5.29 20.72 -7.97
C ILE A 13 -4.25 19.63 -8.17
N GLY A 14 -4.38 18.90 -9.28
CA GLY A 14 -3.60 17.72 -9.64
C GLY A 14 -4.43 16.44 -9.60
N GLY A 15 -4.53 15.75 -10.76
CA GLY A 15 -5.31 14.51 -10.95
C GLY A 15 -4.45 13.24 -10.99
N GLY A 16 -3.27 13.24 -10.33
CA GLY A 16 -2.56 12.02 -9.99
C GLY A 16 -3.32 11.19 -8.96
N LEU A 17 -2.86 10.00 -8.61
CA LEU A 17 -3.57 9.12 -7.66
C LEU A 17 -3.86 9.80 -6.32
N ALA A 18 -2.95 10.65 -5.83
CA ALA A 18 -3.19 11.43 -4.63
C ALA A 18 -4.40 12.36 -4.75
N GLY A 19 -4.49 13.12 -5.85
CA GLY A 19 -5.62 14.04 -6.08
C GLY A 19 -6.93 13.30 -6.36
N VAL A 20 -6.89 12.19 -7.07
CA VAL A 20 -8.06 11.31 -7.29
C VAL A 20 -8.61 10.82 -5.97
N CYS A 21 -7.76 10.23 -5.11
CA CYS A 21 -8.19 9.72 -3.81
C CYS A 21 -8.66 10.85 -2.88
N ALA A 22 -8.03 12.02 -2.93
CA ALA A 22 -8.46 13.20 -2.15
C ALA A 22 -9.86 13.68 -2.57
N ALA A 23 -10.10 13.78 -3.88
CA ALA A 23 -11.40 14.22 -4.40
C ALA A 23 -12.52 13.22 -4.04
N ILE A 24 -12.28 11.92 -4.22
CA ILE A 24 -13.25 10.87 -3.90
C ILE A 24 -13.54 10.86 -2.39
N ALA A 25 -12.52 10.92 -1.53
CA ALA A 25 -12.70 10.94 -0.08
C ALA A 25 -13.55 12.13 0.37
N ALA A 26 -13.24 13.32 -0.14
CA ALA A 26 -14.00 14.54 0.19
C ALA A 26 -15.44 14.47 -0.32
N ALA A 27 -15.67 13.96 -1.53
CA ALA A 27 -17.00 13.82 -2.11
C ALA A 27 -17.86 12.81 -1.31
N ARG A 28 -17.31 11.67 -0.91
CA ARG A 28 -17.99 10.66 -0.07
C ARG A 28 -18.38 11.21 1.31
N LEU A 29 -17.68 12.26 1.78
CA LEU A 29 -18.04 12.99 2.99
C LEU A 29 -18.98 14.18 2.72
N GLY A 30 -19.62 14.23 1.54
CA GLY A 30 -20.68 15.16 1.20
C GLY A 30 -20.20 16.54 0.75
N GLN A 31 -18.92 16.73 0.39
CA GLN A 31 -18.40 18.00 -0.08
C GLN A 31 -18.46 18.08 -1.62
N ARG A 32 -18.75 19.28 -2.13
CA ARG A 32 -18.61 19.58 -3.56
C ARG A 32 -17.14 19.87 -3.88
N VAL A 33 -16.59 19.11 -4.82
CA VAL A 33 -15.15 19.11 -5.13
C VAL A 33 -14.90 19.51 -6.57
N ALA A 34 -14.00 20.47 -6.83
CA ALA A 34 -13.35 20.65 -8.11
C ALA A 34 -12.10 19.81 -8.17
N LEU A 35 -12.03 18.82 -9.07
CA LEU A 35 -10.80 18.10 -9.39
C LEU A 35 -10.21 18.65 -10.68
N VAL A 36 -9.09 19.36 -10.58
CA VAL A 36 -8.47 20.10 -11.70
C VAL A 36 -7.16 19.43 -12.10
N HIS A 37 -7.01 19.06 -13.36
CA HIS A 37 -5.83 18.38 -13.87
C HIS A 37 -5.36 18.93 -15.21
N ASN A 38 -4.04 19.15 -15.32
CA ASN A 38 -3.43 19.72 -16.53
C ASN A 38 -3.17 18.70 -17.65
N ARG A 39 -3.62 17.45 -17.49
CA ARG A 39 -3.46 16.35 -18.47
C ARG A 39 -4.82 15.85 -18.93
N PRO A 40 -4.88 15.14 -20.08
CA PRO A 40 -6.14 14.59 -20.61
C PRO A 40 -6.63 13.34 -19.87
N VAL A 41 -5.76 12.67 -19.08
CA VAL A 41 -6.07 11.44 -18.35
C VAL A 41 -5.65 11.56 -16.90
N LEU A 42 -6.41 10.93 -16.00
CA LEU A 42 -6.10 10.85 -14.57
C LEU A 42 -5.02 9.80 -14.28
N GLY A 43 -4.48 9.81 -13.04
CA GLY A 43 -3.51 8.82 -12.57
C GLY A 43 -2.07 9.31 -12.50
N GLY A 44 -1.74 10.46 -13.12
CA GLY A 44 -0.39 11.04 -13.08
C GLY A 44 0.67 10.10 -13.66
N ASN A 45 1.72 9.79 -12.90
CA ASN A 45 2.79 8.89 -13.37
C ASN A 45 2.30 7.45 -13.66
N SER A 46 1.17 7.01 -13.10
CA SER A 46 0.60 5.69 -13.39
C SER A 46 -0.26 5.65 -14.65
N SER A 47 -0.63 6.82 -15.21
CA SER A 47 -1.46 6.92 -16.41
C SER A 47 -0.80 6.32 -17.64
N SER A 48 -1.60 6.07 -18.68
CA SER A 48 -1.11 5.57 -19.98
C SER A 48 -0.09 6.50 -20.67
N GLU A 49 0.01 7.76 -20.24
CA GLU A 49 0.98 8.72 -20.78
C GLU A 49 2.40 8.50 -20.25
N VAL A 50 2.56 7.97 -19.03
CA VAL A 50 3.87 7.80 -18.36
C VAL A 50 4.18 6.34 -18.06
N ARG A 51 3.16 5.55 -17.72
CA ARG A 51 3.18 4.09 -17.51
C ARG A 51 4.12 3.59 -16.42
N VAL A 52 4.38 4.38 -15.38
CA VAL A 52 5.08 3.87 -14.20
C VAL A 52 4.13 2.99 -13.40
N TRP A 53 4.59 1.80 -13.01
CA TRP A 53 3.79 0.89 -12.18
C TRP A 53 3.61 1.44 -10.77
N VAL A 54 2.44 1.15 -10.19
CA VAL A 54 2.08 1.65 -8.86
C VAL A 54 2.74 0.78 -7.80
N CYS A 55 3.75 1.33 -7.13
CA CYS A 55 4.35 0.75 -5.93
C CYS A 55 3.69 1.31 -4.67
N GLY A 56 3.75 0.55 -3.58
CA GLY A 56 3.17 0.92 -2.30
C GLY A 56 3.88 0.29 -1.10
N ALA A 57 3.18 0.29 0.03
CA ALA A 57 3.72 -0.11 1.32
C ALA A 57 4.11 -1.59 1.40
N THR A 58 3.63 -2.45 0.52
CA THR A 58 4.05 -3.86 0.47
C THR A 58 5.50 -4.06 0.06
N ALA A 59 6.14 -3.05 -0.57
CA ALA A 59 7.51 -3.15 -1.09
C ALA A 59 7.76 -4.48 -1.84
N HIS A 60 6.90 -4.78 -2.82
CA HIS A 60 6.91 -6.03 -3.59
C HIS A 60 6.87 -7.31 -2.73
N GLY A 61 6.15 -7.27 -1.61
CA GLY A 61 5.96 -8.39 -0.69
C GLY A 61 7.06 -8.53 0.38
N VAL A 62 7.91 -7.52 0.54
CA VAL A 62 8.83 -7.42 1.69
C VAL A 62 8.04 -7.15 2.96
N GLN A 63 7.22 -6.09 2.95
CA GLN A 63 6.34 -5.77 4.07
C GLN A 63 5.06 -6.58 3.98
N ARG A 64 4.67 -7.17 5.11
CA ARG A 64 3.55 -8.09 5.20
C ARG A 64 2.29 -7.38 5.68
N TYR A 65 1.12 -7.81 5.18
CA TYR A 65 -0.19 -7.24 5.51
C TYR A 65 -0.28 -5.73 5.26
N ALA A 66 0.56 -5.20 4.36
CA ALA A 66 0.80 -3.78 4.17
C ALA A 66 0.14 -3.20 2.90
N ARG A 67 -0.60 -4.00 2.10
CA ARG A 67 -1.29 -3.43 0.94
C ARG A 67 -2.30 -2.37 1.38
N GLU A 68 -2.32 -1.26 0.66
CA GLU A 68 -3.26 -0.17 0.88
C GLU A 68 -4.70 -0.65 0.72
N SER A 69 -5.57 -0.26 1.64
CA SER A 69 -7.04 -0.38 1.60
C SER A 69 -7.66 0.97 1.20
N GLY A 70 -8.91 1.21 1.55
CA GLY A 70 -9.61 2.43 1.18
C GLY A 70 -9.75 2.58 -0.34
N ILE A 71 -9.72 3.81 -0.81
CA ILE A 71 -9.92 4.13 -2.24
C ILE A 71 -8.83 3.50 -3.11
N MET A 72 -7.56 3.50 -2.66
CA MET A 72 -6.50 2.85 -3.41
C MET A 72 -6.71 1.33 -3.50
N GLY A 73 -7.16 0.70 -2.42
CA GLY A 73 -7.54 -0.71 -2.41
C GLY A 73 -8.69 -1.03 -3.37
N GLU A 74 -9.69 -0.15 -3.45
CA GLU A 74 -10.79 -0.27 -4.42
C GLU A 74 -10.27 -0.21 -5.87
N LEU A 75 -9.37 0.74 -6.17
CA LEU A 75 -8.75 0.86 -7.49
C LEU A 75 -7.93 -0.38 -7.87
N TYR A 76 -7.15 -0.93 -6.93
CA TYR A 76 -6.37 -2.14 -7.17
C TYR A 76 -7.25 -3.36 -7.47
N THR A 77 -8.27 -3.60 -6.64
CA THR A 77 -9.14 -4.79 -6.80
C THR A 77 -10.02 -4.68 -8.04
N GLU A 78 -10.49 -3.48 -8.39
CA GLU A 78 -11.23 -3.25 -9.61
C GLU A 78 -10.35 -3.39 -10.85
N ASN A 79 -9.10 -2.93 -10.80
CA ASN A 79 -8.12 -3.13 -11.87
C ASN A 79 -7.79 -4.63 -12.06
N GLN A 80 -7.60 -5.37 -10.97
CA GLN A 80 -7.35 -6.82 -11.03
C GLN A 80 -8.50 -7.55 -11.76
N TYR A 81 -9.74 -7.18 -11.49
CA TYR A 81 -10.92 -7.79 -12.09
C TYR A 81 -11.14 -7.38 -13.55
N ARG A 82 -11.05 -6.08 -13.85
CA ARG A 82 -11.39 -5.52 -15.17
C ARG A 82 -10.23 -5.50 -16.15
N ASN A 83 -9.00 -5.55 -15.65
CA ASN A 83 -7.78 -5.37 -16.43
C ASN A 83 -6.74 -6.49 -16.15
N PRO A 84 -7.12 -7.77 -16.33
CA PRO A 84 -6.23 -8.90 -16.01
C PRO A 84 -4.95 -8.93 -16.85
N GLU A 85 -4.94 -8.24 -18.01
CA GLU A 85 -3.77 -8.13 -18.89
C GLU A 85 -2.85 -6.95 -18.53
N GLY A 86 -3.22 -6.11 -17.54
CA GLY A 86 -2.42 -4.95 -17.14
C GLY A 86 -2.28 -3.89 -18.24
N ASN A 87 -3.33 -3.68 -19.05
CA ASN A 87 -3.34 -2.69 -20.10
C ASN A 87 -3.38 -1.27 -19.51
N PRO A 88 -2.44 -0.36 -19.85
CA PRO A 88 -2.40 0.98 -19.29
C PRO A 88 -3.65 1.83 -19.61
N TYR A 89 -4.29 1.62 -20.73
CA TYR A 89 -5.51 2.35 -21.10
C TYR A 89 -6.73 1.89 -20.28
N TYR A 90 -6.79 0.60 -19.90
CA TYR A 90 -7.84 0.10 -19.02
C TYR A 90 -7.62 0.56 -17.58
N TRP A 91 -6.38 0.75 -17.16
CA TRP A 91 -6.08 1.40 -15.89
C TRP A 91 -6.61 2.83 -15.84
N ASP A 92 -6.37 3.64 -16.87
CA ASP A 92 -6.95 5.00 -16.97
C ASP A 92 -8.47 4.98 -16.83
N GLN A 93 -9.15 3.99 -17.46
CA GLN A 93 -10.60 3.84 -17.34
C GLN A 93 -11.06 3.49 -15.93
N VAL A 94 -10.33 2.60 -15.22
CA VAL A 94 -10.63 2.25 -13.82
C VAL A 94 -10.56 3.50 -12.94
N VAL A 95 -9.51 4.30 -13.09
CA VAL A 95 -9.33 5.54 -12.30
C VAL A 95 -10.40 6.57 -12.66
N GLN A 96 -10.72 6.73 -13.95
CA GLN A 96 -11.72 7.68 -14.40
C GLN A 96 -13.14 7.29 -13.95
N ASP A 97 -13.51 6.01 -14.06
CA ASP A 97 -14.80 5.50 -13.60
C ASP A 97 -15.00 5.73 -12.10
N ALA A 98 -13.94 5.55 -11.28
CA ALA A 98 -14.01 5.81 -9.85
C ALA A 98 -14.34 7.27 -9.53
N VAL A 99 -13.80 8.22 -10.32
CA VAL A 99 -14.10 9.65 -10.17
C VAL A 99 -15.53 9.95 -10.66
N HIS A 100 -15.95 9.41 -11.81
CA HIS A 100 -17.30 9.63 -12.36
C HIS A 100 -18.41 8.99 -11.51
N ALA A 101 -18.09 7.99 -10.69
CA ALA A 101 -19.04 7.38 -9.76
C ALA A 101 -19.43 8.33 -8.60
N GLU A 102 -18.66 9.41 -8.40
CA GLU A 102 -18.89 10.38 -7.30
C GLU A 102 -19.59 11.64 -7.84
N PRO A 103 -20.90 11.80 -7.63
CA PRO A 103 -21.68 12.88 -8.27
C PRO A 103 -21.35 14.28 -7.74
N LEU A 104 -20.60 14.40 -6.65
CA LEU A 104 -20.16 15.68 -6.06
C LEU A 104 -18.79 16.15 -6.60
N ILE A 105 -18.19 15.43 -7.55
CA ILE A 105 -16.94 15.84 -8.18
C ILE A 105 -17.23 16.49 -9.54
N ASP A 106 -16.83 17.74 -9.70
CA ASP A 106 -16.72 18.40 -11.00
C ASP A 106 -15.27 18.24 -11.51
N LEU A 107 -15.09 17.49 -12.61
CA LEU A 107 -13.79 17.14 -13.20
C LEU A 107 -13.40 18.14 -14.31
N PHE A 108 -12.21 18.73 -14.20
CA PHE A 108 -11.64 19.68 -15.16
C PHE A 108 -10.28 19.15 -15.67
N LEU A 109 -10.30 18.42 -16.77
CA LEU A 109 -9.09 17.94 -17.46
C LEU A 109 -8.49 19.01 -18.38
N ASN A 110 -7.24 18.84 -18.79
CA ASN A 110 -6.47 19.78 -19.62
C ASN A 110 -6.46 21.21 -19.08
N THR A 111 -6.65 21.38 -17.77
CA THR A 111 -6.74 22.69 -17.12
C THR A 111 -5.50 22.91 -16.25
N ASP A 112 -4.64 23.81 -16.71
CA ASP A 112 -3.36 24.13 -16.10
C ASP A 112 -3.51 25.38 -15.22
N VAL A 113 -3.41 25.20 -13.89
CA VAL A 113 -3.48 26.30 -12.92
C VAL A 113 -2.19 27.11 -13.00
N ARG A 114 -2.34 28.43 -13.16
CA ARG A 114 -1.23 29.37 -13.38
C ARG A 114 -1.23 30.55 -12.44
N GLU A 115 -2.35 30.86 -11.81
CA GLU A 115 -2.51 32.00 -10.94
C GLU A 115 -3.22 31.58 -9.66
N VAL A 116 -2.79 32.14 -8.53
CA VAL A 116 -3.41 31.97 -7.23
C VAL A 116 -3.56 33.35 -6.58
N GLU A 117 -4.77 33.66 -6.14
CA GLU A 117 -5.06 34.80 -5.29
C GLU A 117 -5.01 34.35 -3.83
N ALA A 118 -4.07 34.91 -3.05
CA ALA A 118 -3.94 34.62 -1.62
C ALA A 118 -3.74 35.90 -0.83
N ASP A 119 -4.47 36.04 0.26
CA ASP A 119 -4.42 37.17 1.17
C ASP A 119 -3.63 36.85 2.44
N GLY A 120 -3.35 37.90 3.22
CA GLY A 120 -2.71 37.79 4.53
C GLY A 120 -1.20 38.01 4.50
N PRO A 121 -0.58 38.10 5.69
CA PRO A 121 0.87 38.23 5.83
C PRO A 121 1.58 36.95 5.43
N GLU A 122 2.89 36.97 5.24
CA GLU A 122 3.71 35.83 4.80
C GLU A 122 3.57 34.61 5.72
N ASP A 123 3.39 34.83 7.02
CA ASP A 123 3.29 33.75 8.01
C ASP A 123 1.86 33.23 8.22
N ASP A 124 0.83 33.88 7.64
CA ASP A 124 -0.57 33.49 7.79
C ASP A 124 -1.38 33.89 6.54
N ARG A 125 -1.12 33.20 5.46
CA ARG A 125 -1.80 33.39 4.18
C ARG A 125 -3.06 32.54 4.09
N THR A 126 -3.99 32.97 3.24
CA THR A 126 -5.21 32.24 2.93
C THR A 126 -5.51 32.34 1.45
N ILE A 127 -5.64 31.21 0.76
CA ILE A 127 -5.99 31.15 -0.66
C ILE A 127 -7.46 31.53 -0.85
N ARG A 128 -7.74 32.42 -1.79
CA ARG A 128 -9.09 32.86 -2.20
C ARG A 128 -9.57 32.19 -3.47
N SER A 129 -8.66 32.04 -4.44
CA SER A 129 -8.97 31.42 -5.71
C SER A 129 -7.70 30.87 -6.38
N ALA A 130 -7.91 29.90 -7.26
CA ALA A 130 -6.93 29.41 -8.21
C ALA A 130 -7.49 29.54 -9.63
N THR A 131 -6.70 30.05 -10.57
CA THR A 131 -7.15 30.25 -11.95
C THR A 131 -6.30 29.43 -12.90
N GLY A 132 -6.97 28.65 -13.77
CA GLY A 132 -6.36 27.76 -14.75
C GLY A 132 -6.85 28.05 -16.16
N TRP A 133 -5.97 27.81 -17.12
CA TRP A 133 -6.29 27.82 -18.55
C TRP A 133 -6.55 26.40 -19.04
N THR A 134 -7.71 26.20 -19.71
CA THR A 134 -8.06 24.91 -20.28
C THR A 134 -7.57 24.85 -21.72
N MET A 135 -6.59 23.97 -21.99
CA MET A 135 -6.01 23.76 -23.31
C MET A 135 -7.07 23.25 -24.29
N GLY A 136 -7.07 23.82 -25.51
CA GLY A 136 -7.95 23.40 -26.62
C GLY A 136 -9.39 23.91 -26.53
N SER A 137 -9.83 24.58 -25.45
CA SER A 137 -11.19 25.09 -25.30
C SER A 137 -11.29 26.60 -25.06
N GLU A 138 -10.17 27.31 -25.09
CA GLU A 138 -10.08 28.78 -24.92
C GLU A 138 -10.80 29.30 -23.65
N ARG A 139 -10.79 28.49 -22.58
CA ARG A 139 -11.42 28.82 -21.30
C ARG A 139 -10.36 29.22 -20.28
N LEU A 140 -10.65 30.29 -19.55
CA LEU A 140 -9.95 30.66 -18.33
C LEU A 140 -10.92 30.43 -17.17
N ILE A 141 -10.58 29.55 -16.26
CA ILE A 141 -11.47 29.10 -15.19
C ILE A 141 -10.89 29.49 -13.83
N THR A 142 -11.68 30.21 -13.04
CA THR A 142 -11.35 30.55 -11.65
C THR A 142 -12.12 29.64 -10.72
N PHE A 143 -11.41 28.92 -9.85
CA PHE A 143 -11.93 28.04 -8.83
C PHE A 143 -11.88 28.75 -7.46
N ARG A 144 -13.04 28.92 -6.83
CA ARG A 144 -13.16 29.41 -5.46
C ARG A 144 -13.54 28.27 -4.53
N ALA A 145 -12.81 28.12 -3.43
CA ALA A 145 -13.08 27.08 -2.45
C ALA A 145 -12.74 27.54 -1.03
N ARG A 146 -13.24 26.82 -0.03
CA ARG A 146 -12.88 27.04 1.38
C ARG A 146 -11.51 26.44 1.69
N VAL A 147 -11.22 25.25 1.14
CA VAL A 147 -10.00 24.49 1.34
C VAL A 147 -9.40 24.12 -0.01
N PHE A 148 -8.08 24.22 -0.12
CA PHE A 148 -7.33 23.88 -1.31
C PHE A 148 -6.36 22.73 -1.02
N LEU A 149 -6.20 21.82 -1.99
CA LEU A 149 -5.23 20.73 -1.92
C LEU A 149 -4.25 20.83 -3.09
N ASP A 150 -2.95 20.88 -2.78
CA ASP A 150 -1.89 20.72 -3.78
C ASP A 150 -1.56 19.23 -3.95
N CYS A 151 -2.06 18.66 -5.05
CA CYS A 151 -1.75 17.30 -5.51
C CYS A 151 -1.03 17.34 -6.87
N THR A 152 -0.37 18.46 -7.22
CA THR A 152 0.30 18.67 -8.51
C THR A 152 1.57 17.83 -8.66
N GLY A 153 2.09 17.29 -7.57
CA GLY A 153 3.34 16.54 -7.50
C GLY A 153 4.58 17.43 -7.45
N ASP A 154 4.61 18.52 -8.22
CA ASP A 154 5.72 19.48 -8.23
C ASP A 154 5.48 20.68 -7.28
N GLY A 155 4.32 20.75 -6.63
CA GLY A 155 4.01 21.79 -5.64
C GLY A 155 3.69 23.15 -6.25
N LEU A 156 3.05 23.21 -7.42
CA LEU A 156 2.80 24.46 -8.12
C LEU A 156 1.78 25.34 -7.40
N LEU A 157 0.67 24.77 -6.92
CA LEU A 157 -0.37 25.56 -6.25
C LEU A 157 0.17 26.22 -4.98
N GLY A 158 0.89 25.47 -4.15
CA GLY A 158 1.46 25.98 -2.92
C GLY A 158 2.54 27.04 -3.17
N GLU A 159 3.38 26.87 -4.19
CA GLU A 159 4.37 27.87 -4.61
C GLU A 159 3.68 29.19 -5.00
N LEU A 160 2.66 29.14 -5.84
CA LEU A 160 1.91 30.31 -6.26
C LEU A 160 1.16 30.98 -5.08
N ALA A 161 0.78 30.20 -4.08
CA ALA A 161 0.20 30.69 -2.84
C ALA A 161 1.22 31.28 -1.85
N GLY A 162 2.51 31.05 -2.07
CA GLY A 162 3.59 31.47 -1.16
C GLY A 162 3.78 30.52 0.04
N ALA A 163 3.45 29.23 -0.12
CA ALA A 163 3.72 28.22 0.89
C ALA A 163 5.23 27.96 1.00
N ARG A 164 5.71 27.81 2.23
CA ARG A 164 7.14 27.51 2.48
C ARG A 164 7.45 26.10 2.01
N SER A 165 8.57 25.96 1.31
CA SER A 165 9.05 24.68 0.75
C SER A 165 10.57 24.54 0.81
N ARG A 166 11.04 23.34 0.50
CA ARG A 166 12.47 23.00 0.34
C ARG A 166 12.66 22.29 -0.99
N ILE A 167 13.84 22.46 -1.58
CA ILE A 167 14.31 21.76 -2.79
C ILE A 167 15.74 21.29 -2.50
N GLY A 168 16.12 20.13 -3.04
CA GLY A 168 17.45 19.56 -2.84
C GLY A 168 17.54 18.69 -1.58
N ARG A 169 18.77 18.33 -1.19
CA ARG A 169 19.06 17.45 -0.06
C ARG A 169 19.52 18.25 1.16
N GLU A 170 18.95 17.95 2.31
CA GLU A 170 19.42 18.46 3.59
C GLU A 170 20.75 17.79 3.96
N SER A 171 21.58 18.49 4.76
CA SER A 171 22.78 17.89 5.33
C SER A 171 22.46 16.93 6.48
N ALA A 172 23.37 16.00 6.75
CA ALA A 172 23.25 15.10 7.89
C ALA A 172 23.08 15.84 9.23
N ALA A 173 23.68 17.01 9.36
CA ALA A 173 23.60 17.84 10.56
C ALA A 173 22.25 18.53 10.75
N ASP A 174 21.50 18.83 9.68
CA ASP A 174 20.24 19.57 9.76
C ASP A 174 19.16 18.81 10.54
N PHE A 175 19.10 17.49 10.36
CA PHE A 175 18.11 16.62 11.00
C PHE A 175 18.72 15.42 11.73
N GLY A 176 20.05 15.31 11.80
CA GLY A 176 20.73 14.17 12.40
C GLY A 176 20.58 12.87 11.58
N GLU A 177 20.43 12.96 10.27
CA GLU A 177 20.18 11.85 9.36
C GLU A 177 21.47 11.25 8.81
N PRO A 178 21.95 10.08 9.28
CA PRO A 178 23.23 9.52 8.86
C PRO A 178 23.30 9.11 7.38
N TRP A 179 22.18 9.03 6.67
CA TRP A 179 22.16 8.71 5.24
C TRP A 179 22.10 9.95 4.34
N ALA A 180 21.97 11.12 4.93
CA ALA A 180 22.03 12.39 4.21
C ALA A 180 23.50 12.76 3.88
N PRO A 181 23.75 13.62 2.89
CA PRO A 181 25.09 14.11 2.57
C PRO A 181 25.69 14.94 3.74
N GLU A 182 27.00 15.11 3.76
CA GLU A 182 27.67 15.95 4.77
C GLU A 182 27.25 17.42 4.67
N GLU A 183 27.08 17.91 3.44
CA GLU A 183 26.64 19.28 3.15
C GLU A 183 25.34 19.25 2.36
N SER A 184 24.45 20.21 2.63
CA SER A 184 23.21 20.37 1.86
C SER A 184 23.52 20.82 0.42
N ASP A 185 22.73 20.32 -0.54
CA ASP A 185 22.88 20.64 -1.95
C ASP A 185 21.54 20.74 -2.68
N GLY A 186 21.59 21.11 -3.98
CA GLY A 186 20.41 21.20 -4.84
C GLY A 186 20.04 19.91 -5.57
N ALA A 187 20.66 18.78 -5.25
CA ALA A 187 20.42 17.53 -5.96
C ALA A 187 19.03 16.95 -5.66
N LEU A 188 18.43 16.34 -6.68
CA LEU A 188 17.10 15.74 -6.68
C LEU A 188 17.16 14.29 -7.17
N LEU A 189 16.05 13.56 -7.05
CA LEU A 189 15.85 12.34 -7.81
C LEU A 189 15.44 12.71 -9.24
N GLY A 190 16.10 12.11 -10.23
CA GLY A 190 15.88 12.41 -11.64
C GLY A 190 14.51 11.98 -12.16
N SER A 191 14.25 12.28 -13.41
CA SER A 191 13.05 11.86 -14.13
C SER A 191 13.32 10.64 -15.00
N THR A 192 12.29 9.86 -15.28
CA THR A 192 12.36 8.62 -16.10
C THR A 192 11.45 8.72 -17.31
N ILE A 193 11.88 8.16 -18.43
CA ILE A 193 11.00 7.77 -19.54
C ILE A 193 11.13 6.27 -19.76
N LEU A 194 10.00 5.62 -19.97
CA LEU A 194 9.90 4.19 -20.23
C LEU A 194 9.58 3.94 -21.71
N PHE A 195 9.83 2.71 -22.18
CA PHE A 195 9.41 2.27 -23.49
C PHE A 195 8.84 0.85 -23.43
N TYR A 196 7.99 0.48 -24.39
CA TYR A 196 7.44 -0.86 -24.54
C TYR A 196 7.84 -1.43 -25.89
N THR A 197 8.09 -2.73 -25.91
CA THR A 197 8.42 -3.49 -27.10
C THR A 197 7.29 -4.44 -27.47
N LYS A 198 7.26 -4.84 -28.75
CA LYS A 198 6.31 -5.79 -29.29
C LYS A 198 6.98 -6.72 -30.30
N ASP A 199 6.73 -8.02 -30.18
CA ASP A 199 7.06 -8.99 -31.20
C ASP A 199 5.99 -8.97 -32.30
N ILE A 200 6.38 -8.74 -33.55
CA ILE A 200 5.49 -8.70 -34.69
C ILE A 200 5.57 -9.97 -35.55
N GLY A 201 6.28 -11.00 -35.12
CA GLY A 201 6.35 -12.32 -35.76
C GLY A 201 7.16 -12.36 -37.07
N ARG A 202 7.89 -11.29 -37.40
CA ARG A 202 8.77 -11.20 -38.59
C ARG A 202 9.89 -10.21 -38.36
N PRO A 203 11.04 -10.37 -39.02
CA PRO A 203 12.13 -9.42 -38.92
C PRO A 203 11.71 -7.99 -39.33
N VAL A 204 12.11 -7.00 -38.53
CA VAL A 204 11.94 -5.59 -38.78
C VAL A 204 13.24 -4.84 -38.49
N PRO A 205 13.80 -4.11 -39.47
CA PRO A 205 15.02 -3.34 -39.23
C PRO A 205 14.75 -2.11 -38.37
N PHE A 206 15.79 -1.66 -37.65
CA PHE A 206 15.80 -0.39 -36.97
C PHE A 206 16.94 0.48 -37.49
N ILE A 207 16.65 1.71 -37.88
CA ILE A 207 17.63 2.70 -38.27
C ILE A 207 17.59 3.78 -37.20
N PRO A 208 18.66 3.95 -36.42
CA PRO A 208 18.68 4.91 -35.32
C PRO A 208 18.56 6.35 -35.86
N PRO A 209 17.81 7.22 -35.18
CA PRO A 209 17.80 8.63 -35.52
C PRO A 209 19.17 9.28 -35.23
N ALA A 210 19.48 10.37 -35.91
CA ALA A 210 20.77 11.05 -35.74
C ALA A 210 21.06 11.55 -34.32
N TYR A 211 20.05 11.73 -33.51
CA TYR A 211 20.16 12.12 -32.10
C TYR A 211 20.32 10.94 -31.13
N ALA A 212 20.28 9.69 -31.60
CA ALA A 212 20.48 8.52 -30.75
C ALA A 212 21.85 8.59 -30.07
N LYS A 213 21.87 8.35 -28.77
CA LYS A 213 23.10 8.40 -27.96
C LYS A 213 23.97 7.17 -28.27
N ASP A 214 25.25 7.38 -28.47
CA ASP A 214 26.24 6.29 -28.53
C ASP A 214 26.48 5.78 -27.09
N ILE A 215 25.72 4.77 -26.68
CA ILE A 215 25.81 4.23 -25.31
C ILE A 215 27.09 3.47 -25.03
N SER A 216 27.88 3.10 -26.06
CA SER A 216 29.21 2.48 -25.89
C SER A 216 30.21 3.40 -25.20
N LYS A 217 29.96 4.71 -25.27
CA LYS A 217 30.75 5.76 -24.63
C LYS A 217 30.28 6.14 -23.23
N THR A 218 29.29 5.42 -22.72
CA THR A 218 28.66 5.69 -21.41
C THR A 218 28.88 4.51 -20.46
N PRO A 219 28.66 4.69 -19.14
CA PRO A 219 28.69 3.56 -18.19
C PRO A 219 27.57 2.53 -18.36
N ILE A 220 26.52 2.82 -19.15
CA ILE A 220 25.30 2.02 -19.24
C ILE A 220 25.59 0.56 -19.57
N LEU A 221 26.38 0.28 -20.59
CA LEU A 221 26.68 -1.11 -21.01
C LEU A 221 27.42 -1.93 -19.94
N ARG A 222 28.12 -1.27 -19.02
CA ARG A 222 28.88 -1.94 -17.96
C ARG A 222 28.07 -2.12 -16.67
N ASN A 223 27.22 -1.14 -16.36
CA ASN A 223 26.63 -0.98 -15.02
C ASN A 223 25.11 -1.18 -15.01
N ARG A 224 24.49 -1.40 -16.15
CA ARG A 224 23.04 -1.59 -16.28
C ARG A 224 22.72 -2.87 -17.03
N VAL A 225 21.57 -3.48 -16.68
CA VAL A 225 21.10 -4.70 -17.34
C VAL A 225 20.23 -4.31 -18.54
N LEU A 226 20.62 -4.78 -19.73
CA LEU A 226 19.83 -4.63 -20.94
C LEU A 226 19.14 -5.96 -21.27
N ARG A 227 17.91 -5.87 -21.79
CA ARG A 227 17.07 -7.00 -22.22
C ARG A 227 16.54 -6.74 -23.62
N SER A 228 16.31 -7.82 -24.39
CA SER A 228 15.79 -7.71 -25.75
C SER A 228 14.39 -7.08 -25.82
N GLY A 229 13.56 -7.32 -24.83
CA GLY A 229 12.21 -6.77 -24.79
C GLY A 229 11.80 -6.29 -23.40
N ASP A 230 10.89 -5.34 -23.36
CA ASP A 230 10.30 -4.84 -22.12
C ASP A 230 8.89 -4.32 -22.36
N ASN A 231 8.11 -4.29 -21.27
CA ASN A 231 6.80 -3.66 -21.19
C ASN A 231 6.75 -2.62 -20.05
N GLY A 232 7.88 -1.95 -19.82
CA GLY A 232 8.01 -0.72 -19.06
C GLY A 232 8.53 -0.88 -17.63
N CYS A 233 8.74 -2.10 -17.12
CA CYS A 233 9.18 -2.30 -15.74
C CYS A 233 10.69 -2.50 -15.58
N ASP A 234 11.36 -3.06 -16.57
CA ASP A 234 12.77 -3.48 -16.46
C ASP A 234 13.74 -2.31 -16.65
N TYR A 235 13.30 -1.24 -17.30
CA TYR A 235 14.13 -0.06 -17.59
C TYR A 235 13.84 1.14 -16.67
N TRP A 236 13.37 0.91 -15.44
CA TRP A 236 13.12 1.95 -14.44
C TRP A 236 14.34 2.84 -14.15
N TRP A 237 15.55 2.31 -14.35
CA TRP A 237 16.83 2.97 -14.14
C TRP A 237 17.22 3.94 -15.28
N ILE A 238 16.47 4.01 -16.39
CA ILE A 238 16.61 5.09 -17.37
C ILE A 238 16.11 6.37 -16.73
N GLU A 239 16.97 6.99 -15.97
CA GLU A 239 16.72 8.15 -15.13
C GLU A 239 17.82 9.17 -15.30
N TRP A 240 17.44 10.45 -15.38
CA TRP A 240 18.41 11.54 -15.50
C TRP A 240 17.84 12.87 -15.01
N GLY A 241 18.76 13.86 -14.79
CA GLY A 241 18.41 15.22 -14.41
C GLY A 241 18.45 15.47 -12.89
N GLY A 242 19.03 14.55 -12.07
CA GLY A 242 19.13 14.76 -10.62
C GLY A 242 19.97 15.96 -10.21
N ALA A 243 20.94 16.38 -11.05
CA ALA A 243 21.74 17.60 -10.84
C ALA A 243 21.14 18.85 -11.50
N MET A 244 19.92 18.74 -12.07
CA MET A 244 19.24 19.82 -12.82
C MET A 244 17.93 20.19 -12.11
N ASP A 245 17.32 21.29 -12.55
CA ASP A 245 15.96 21.62 -12.15
C ASP A 245 14.95 20.74 -12.92
N THR A 246 14.38 19.73 -12.24
CA THR A 246 13.46 18.74 -12.87
C THR A 246 12.15 19.37 -13.40
N VAL A 247 11.87 20.64 -13.09
CA VAL A 247 10.72 21.40 -13.60
C VAL A 247 11.14 22.32 -14.73
N HIS A 248 12.14 23.20 -14.52
CA HIS A 248 12.53 24.21 -15.52
C HIS A 248 13.35 23.61 -16.65
N ASP A 249 14.16 22.57 -16.41
CA ASP A 249 14.98 21.88 -17.42
C ASP A 249 14.27 20.63 -17.99
N ASN A 250 12.96 20.45 -17.74
CA ASN A 250 12.21 19.26 -18.09
C ASN A 250 12.34 18.84 -19.56
N GLU A 251 12.39 19.81 -20.50
CA GLU A 251 12.53 19.52 -21.93
C GLU A 251 13.94 18.97 -22.27
N ALA A 252 15.00 19.55 -21.68
CA ALA A 252 16.36 19.06 -21.87
C ALA A 252 16.52 17.65 -21.27
N ILE A 253 15.91 17.40 -20.12
CA ILE A 253 15.88 16.08 -19.48
C ILE A 253 15.17 15.06 -20.36
N ARG A 254 14.02 15.42 -20.93
CA ARG A 254 13.27 14.57 -21.87
C ARG A 254 14.11 14.23 -23.10
N ASP A 255 14.74 15.20 -23.69
CA ASP A 255 15.51 15.02 -24.93
C ASP A 255 16.71 14.08 -24.72
N GLU A 256 17.42 14.19 -23.59
CA GLU A 256 18.50 13.26 -23.22
C GLU A 256 17.99 11.83 -22.96
N LEU A 257 16.87 11.68 -22.23
CA LEU A 257 16.26 10.38 -21.99
C LEU A 257 15.84 9.70 -23.31
N HIS A 258 15.24 10.44 -24.24
CA HIS A 258 14.90 9.94 -25.57
C HIS A 258 16.15 9.53 -26.37
N ALA A 259 17.21 10.35 -26.34
CA ALA A 259 18.46 10.02 -27.03
C ALA A 259 19.06 8.71 -26.53
N VAL A 260 19.04 8.51 -25.21
CA VAL A 260 19.53 7.26 -24.60
C VAL A 260 18.64 6.07 -24.92
N ILE A 261 17.31 6.21 -24.86
CA ILE A 261 16.39 5.13 -25.25
C ILE A 261 16.65 4.69 -26.70
N MET A 262 16.82 5.64 -27.63
CA MET A 262 17.13 5.32 -29.01
C MET A 262 18.50 4.64 -29.16
N GLY A 263 19.49 5.02 -28.35
CA GLY A 263 20.81 4.37 -28.32
C GLY A 263 20.77 2.96 -27.73
N ILE A 264 20.00 2.74 -26.66
CA ILE A 264 19.76 1.40 -26.07
C ILE A 264 19.06 0.50 -27.11
N TRP A 265 18.04 1.02 -27.77
CA TRP A 265 17.29 0.30 -28.77
C TRP A 265 18.13 -0.02 -30.02
N ASP A 266 19.02 0.89 -30.43
CA ASP A 266 20.00 0.64 -31.49
C ASP A 266 20.95 -0.51 -31.11
N HIS A 267 21.47 -0.51 -29.89
CA HIS A 267 22.31 -1.60 -29.41
C HIS A 267 21.56 -2.94 -29.37
N ILE A 268 20.32 -2.96 -28.85
CA ILE A 268 19.50 -4.18 -28.82
C ILE A 268 19.24 -4.72 -30.23
N LYS A 269 18.93 -3.86 -31.19
CA LYS A 269 18.58 -4.26 -32.56
C LYS A 269 19.78 -4.58 -33.44
N ASN A 270 20.89 -3.88 -33.28
CA ASN A 270 21.95 -3.85 -34.30
C ASN A 270 23.31 -4.40 -33.79
N SER A 271 23.50 -4.67 -32.48
CA SER A 271 24.75 -5.24 -31.98
C SER A 271 24.93 -6.72 -32.33
N GLY A 272 23.86 -7.45 -32.52
CA GLY A 272 23.87 -8.92 -32.69
C GLY A 272 23.95 -9.70 -31.36
N GLU A 273 23.88 -9.03 -30.22
CA GLU A 273 23.95 -9.65 -28.89
C GLU A 273 22.57 -10.12 -28.39
N PHE A 274 21.47 -9.69 -29.02
CA PHE A 274 20.10 -9.93 -28.58
C PHE A 274 19.26 -10.63 -29.65
N ASP A 275 18.38 -11.54 -29.23
CA ASP A 275 17.30 -12.06 -30.08
C ASP A 275 16.17 -11.02 -30.18
N ALA A 276 16.35 -10.07 -31.10
CA ALA A 276 15.47 -8.91 -31.23
C ALA A 276 15.01 -8.65 -32.66
N ASP A 277 15.29 -9.56 -33.62
CA ASP A 277 14.95 -9.34 -35.04
C ASP A 277 13.49 -9.00 -35.28
N ASN A 278 12.58 -9.71 -34.58
CA ASN A 278 11.14 -9.54 -34.71
C ASN A 278 10.57 -8.43 -33.83
N LEU A 279 11.37 -7.84 -32.94
CA LEU A 279 10.91 -6.83 -32.00
C LEU A 279 10.88 -5.44 -32.62
N THR A 280 9.87 -4.67 -32.23
CA THR A 280 9.75 -3.23 -32.52
C THR A 280 9.37 -2.47 -31.25
N LEU A 281 9.62 -1.16 -31.25
CA LEU A 281 9.06 -0.27 -30.20
C LEU A 281 7.54 -0.15 -30.40
N GLU A 282 6.77 -0.51 -29.39
CA GLU A 282 5.31 -0.31 -29.38
C GLU A 282 4.95 1.07 -28.87
N TRP A 283 5.69 1.53 -27.87
CA TRP A 283 5.46 2.81 -27.23
C TRP A 283 6.77 3.34 -26.60
N VAL A 284 6.94 4.65 -26.65
CA VAL A 284 7.96 5.40 -25.93
C VAL A 284 7.29 6.56 -25.24
N GLY A 285 7.53 6.74 -23.95
CA GLY A 285 6.95 7.84 -23.18
C GLY A 285 7.37 9.20 -23.74
N SER A 286 6.41 10.11 -23.87
CA SER A 286 6.67 11.49 -24.29
C SER A 286 6.78 12.47 -23.13
N VAL A 287 6.38 12.04 -21.94
CA VAL A 287 6.35 12.85 -20.72
C VAL A 287 7.25 12.22 -19.69
N PRO A 288 8.25 12.93 -19.17
CA PRO A 288 9.08 12.42 -18.09
C PRO A 288 8.27 12.17 -16.81
N GLY A 289 8.39 10.97 -16.25
CA GLY A 289 7.89 10.62 -14.94
C GLY A 289 8.81 11.20 -13.88
N LYS A 290 8.43 12.31 -13.28
CA LYS A 290 9.20 12.99 -12.24
C LYS A 290 9.13 12.28 -10.92
N ARG A 291 10.26 12.20 -10.19
CA ARG A 291 10.32 11.62 -8.85
C ARG A 291 10.29 12.67 -7.76
N GLU A 292 11.00 13.78 -7.89
CA GLU A 292 11.17 14.79 -6.85
C GLU A 292 11.17 16.21 -7.41
N TYR A 293 10.66 17.14 -6.61
CA TYR A 293 10.88 18.57 -6.73
C TYR A 293 10.69 19.23 -5.36
N ARG A 294 9.70 20.16 -5.19
CA ARG A 294 9.42 20.82 -3.91
C ARG A 294 8.85 19.86 -2.89
N ARG A 295 9.31 19.98 -1.66
CA ARG A 295 8.70 19.39 -0.46
C ARG A 295 8.26 20.55 0.44
N PHE A 296 6.96 20.63 0.72
CA PHE A 296 6.43 21.70 1.55
C PHE A 296 6.82 21.53 3.02
N ILE A 297 6.72 22.62 3.78
CA ILE A 297 6.97 22.62 5.21
C ILE A 297 5.62 22.61 5.92
N GLY A 298 5.37 21.55 6.67
CA GLY A 298 4.26 21.38 7.60
C GLY A 298 4.69 21.65 9.04
N ASP A 299 3.80 21.43 9.98
CA ASP A 299 4.13 21.52 11.41
C ASP A 299 4.99 20.33 11.89
N HIS A 300 5.06 19.25 11.11
CA HIS A 300 6.02 18.18 11.26
C HIS A 300 6.73 17.90 9.94
N ILE A 301 8.04 17.82 9.97
CA ILE A 301 8.87 17.35 8.85
C ILE A 301 9.23 15.90 9.16
N LEU A 302 8.71 14.96 8.38
CA LEU A 302 9.00 13.53 8.55
C LEU A 302 10.48 13.27 8.26
N THR A 303 11.15 12.51 9.13
CA THR A 303 12.59 12.28 9.10
C THR A 303 12.94 10.80 8.94
N GLN A 304 14.23 10.51 8.63
CA GLN A 304 14.79 9.16 8.64
C GLN A 304 14.53 8.45 9.98
N GLN A 305 14.67 9.15 11.09
CA GLN A 305 14.49 8.58 12.44
C GLN A 305 13.03 8.20 12.69
N ASP A 306 12.08 9.01 12.24
CA ASP A 306 10.65 8.69 12.35
C ASP A 306 10.33 7.38 11.61
N ILE A 307 10.91 7.20 10.41
CA ILE A 307 10.74 5.99 9.59
C ILE A 307 11.39 4.77 10.27
N LEU A 308 12.67 4.87 10.64
CA LEU A 308 13.43 3.74 11.19
C LEU A 308 12.93 3.29 12.56
N SER A 309 12.47 4.23 13.40
CA SER A 309 11.90 3.91 14.70
C SER A 309 10.43 3.48 14.62
N GLN A 310 9.82 3.53 13.43
CA GLN A 310 8.39 3.29 13.25
C GLN A 310 7.55 4.13 14.21
N ARG A 311 7.93 5.42 14.37
CA ARG A 311 7.34 6.32 15.34
C ARG A 311 5.83 6.39 15.20
N ARG A 312 5.11 6.19 16.31
CA ARG A 312 3.65 6.35 16.37
C ARG A 312 3.30 7.78 16.70
N PHE A 313 2.42 8.38 15.90
CA PHE A 313 1.90 9.72 16.09
C PHE A 313 0.44 9.64 16.53
N GLU A 314 -0.02 10.58 17.38
CA GLU A 314 -1.43 10.64 17.76
C GLU A 314 -2.32 11.00 16.57
N ASP A 315 -1.82 11.89 15.70
CA ASP A 315 -2.46 12.35 14.48
C ASP A 315 -2.06 11.53 13.23
N ARG A 316 -1.69 10.24 13.40
CA ARG A 316 -1.35 9.38 12.24
C ARG A 316 -2.57 9.11 11.37
N ILE A 317 -2.38 9.24 10.05
CA ILE A 317 -3.46 9.16 9.06
C ILE A 317 -3.15 8.21 7.91
N ALA A 318 -1.95 7.74 7.81
CA ALA A 318 -1.50 6.79 6.81
C ALA A 318 -0.27 6.04 7.31
N PHE A 319 0.13 5.02 6.57
CA PHE A 319 1.39 4.33 6.75
C PHE A 319 2.11 4.15 5.41
N GLY A 320 3.42 4.01 5.46
CA GLY A 320 4.27 3.59 4.36
C GLY A 320 5.04 2.32 4.72
N GLY A 321 5.58 1.63 3.73
CA GLY A 321 6.37 0.42 3.92
C GLY A 321 7.39 0.22 2.80
N TRP A 322 7.42 1.14 1.82
CA TRP A 322 8.48 1.16 0.82
C TRP A 322 9.83 1.42 1.47
N SER A 323 10.90 0.89 0.89
CA SER A 323 12.26 1.20 1.34
C SER A 323 12.56 2.70 1.27
N VAL A 324 13.49 3.17 2.07
CA VAL A 324 14.18 4.45 1.78
C VAL A 324 15.01 4.19 0.52
N ASP A 325 14.47 4.63 -0.61
CA ASP A 325 14.93 4.33 -1.96
C ASP A 325 15.54 5.58 -2.59
N LEU A 326 16.87 5.64 -2.56
CA LEU A 326 17.66 6.77 -3.01
C LEU A 326 18.41 6.41 -4.29
N HIS A 327 18.22 7.25 -5.30
CA HIS A 327 18.86 7.11 -6.59
C HIS A 327 20.09 8.02 -6.71
N PRO A 328 21.12 7.62 -7.45
CA PRO A 328 22.30 8.46 -7.67
C PRO A 328 21.92 9.72 -8.48
N VAL A 329 22.56 10.84 -8.16
CA VAL A 329 22.32 12.13 -8.82
C VAL A 329 22.58 12.06 -10.33
N GLU A 330 23.58 11.28 -10.73
CA GLU A 330 23.98 11.04 -12.13
C GLU A 330 22.96 10.13 -12.87
N GLY A 331 22.02 9.51 -12.15
CA GLY A 331 21.01 8.62 -12.69
C GLY A 331 21.58 7.43 -13.46
N MET A 332 21.17 7.25 -14.72
CA MET A 332 21.63 6.14 -15.57
C MET A 332 23.14 6.16 -15.83
N TYR A 333 23.81 7.28 -15.66
CA TYR A 333 25.25 7.44 -15.88
C TYR A 333 26.12 7.19 -14.64
N ALA A 334 25.51 6.87 -13.50
CA ALA A 334 26.25 6.53 -12.30
C ALA A 334 27.11 5.27 -12.50
N GLU A 335 28.33 5.29 -11.94
CA GLU A 335 29.25 4.13 -11.96
C GLU A 335 28.82 3.05 -10.95
N GLY A 336 27.96 3.39 -9.98
CA GLY A 336 27.38 2.49 -8.99
C GLY A 336 26.00 1.93 -9.38
N PRO A 337 25.29 1.29 -8.44
CA PRO A 337 23.94 0.78 -8.66
C PRO A 337 22.96 1.89 -9.02
N GLY A 338 21.87 1.54 -9.70
CA GLY A 338 20.81 2.49 -10.09
C GLY A 338 19.99 3.03 -8.93
N ALA A 339 20.01 2.36 -7.78
CA ALA A 339 19.37 2.79 -6.55
C ALA A 339 20.01 2.12 -5.33
N VAL A 340 19.79 2.71 -4.15
CA VAL A 340 20.14 2.14 -2.84
C VAL A 340 18.85 2.04 -2.03
N GLN A 341 18.45 0.81 -1.70
CA GLN A 341 17.22 0.52 -0.97
C GLN A 341 17.52 0.08 0.45
N ARG A 342 16.92 0.75 1.44
CA ARG A 342 17.04 0.44 2.86
C ARG A 342 15.67 0.24 3.46
N TYR A 343 15.42 -0.97 3.98
CA TYR A 343 14.12 -1.38 4.50
C TYR A 343 14.05 -1.20 6.01
N THR A 344 12.83 -0.97 6.52
CA THR A 344 12.48 -1.05 7.94
C THR A 344 11.98 -2.45 8.29
N ASP A 345 11.96 -2.79 9.57
CA ASP A 345 11.46 -4.09 10.07
C ASP A 345 9.96 -4.28 9.80
N GLY A 346 9.22 -3.20 9.66
CA GLY A 346 7.80 -3.16 9.34
C GLY A 346 7.41 -1.84 8.68
N VAL A 347 6.12 -1.50 8.70
CA VAL A 347 5.60 -0.24 8.18
C VAL A 347 5.89 0.91 9.15
N PHE A 348 5.94 2.14 8.62
CA PHE A 348 6.08 3.38 9.39
C PHE A 348 4.83 4.25 9.24
N HIS A 349 4.59 5.15 10.21
CA HIS A 349 3.39 5.98 10.28
C HIS A 349 3.65 7.40 9.78
N ILE A 350 2.64 8.03 9.18
CA ILE A 350 2.69 9.38 8.65
C ILE A 350 1.62 10.23 9.36
N PRO A 351 2.01 11.37 9.98
CA PRO A 351 1.08 12.24 10.70
C PRO A 351 0.38 13.25 9.80
N LEU A 352 -0.81 13.71 10.18
CA LEU A 352 -1.54 14.77 9.49
C LEU A 352 -0.73 16.09 9.43
N ARG A 353 0.06 16.38 10.46
CA ARG A 353 0.94 17.56 10.53
C ARG A 353 2.00 17.63 9.43
N SER A 354 2.21 16.55 8.67
CA SER A 354 3.07 16.55 7.48
C SER A 354 2.30 16.84 6.18
N LEU A 355 0.97 17.06 6.24
CA LEU A 355 0.11 17.18 5.06
C LEU A 355 -0.55 18.57 4.93
N TYR A 356 -0.21 19.55 5.74
CA TYR A 356 -0.70 20.91 5.58
C TYR A 356 0.41 21.96 5.73
N SER A 357 0.18 23.14 5.17
CA SER A 357 1.17 24.21 5.14
C SER A 357 1.34 24.89 6.50
N VAL A 358 2.60 25.15 6.87
CA VAL A 358 2.97 25.88 8.07
C VAL A 358 2.51 27.35 8.04
N ASN A 359 2.32 27.94 6.85
CA ASN A 359 2.04 29.36 6.67
C ASN A 359 0.89 29.70 5.72
N VAL A 360 0.20 28.70 5.15
CA VAL A 360 -1.02 28.92 4.35
C VAL A 360 -2.16 28.16 5.00
N SER A 361 -3.04 28.88 5.66
CA SER A 361 -3.98 28.36 6.66
C SER A 361 -5.05 27.39 6.12
N ASN A 362 -5.38 27.46 4.83
CA ASN A 362 -6.38 26.59 4.17
C ASN A 362 -5.80 25.71 3.06
N LEU A 363 -4.47 25.44 3.11
CA LEU A 363 -3.77 24.60 2.15
C LEU A 363 -3.33 23.28 2.79
N LEU A 364 -3.83 22.18 2.24
CA LEU A 364 -3.26 20.85 2.43
C LEU A 364 -2.47 20.44 1.17
N PHE A 365 -1.66 19.40 1.30
CA PHE A 365 -0.94 18.80 0.19
C PHE A 365 -0.86 17.29 0.34
N ALA A 366 -0.87 16.60 -0.77
CA ALA A 366 -0.71 15.15 -0.82
C ALA A 366 0.01 14.71 -2.08
N GLY A 367 0.83 13.69 -1.94
CA GLY A 367 1.68 13.19 -3.00
C GLY A 367 3.15 13.30 -2.64
N ARG A 368 4.01 13.58 -3.63
CA ARG A 368 5.46 13.69 -3.46
C ARG A 368 5.89 14.94 -2.68
N ASN A 369 5.04 15.94 -2.59
CA ASN A 369 5.30 17.28 -2.06
C ASN A 369 4.97 17.44 -0.57
N ILE A 370 4.73 16.36 0.17
CA ILE A 370 4.48 16.43 1.62
C ILE A 370 5.72 16.90 2.39
N SER A 371 5.50 17.24 3.67
CA SER A 371 6.55 17.72 4.57
C SER A 371 7.43 16.56 5.04
N ALA A 372 8.56 16.36 4.38
CA ALA A 372 9.54 15.33 4.67
C ALA A 372 10.94 15.80 4.30
N THR A 373 11.98 15.23 4.95
CA THR A 373 13.37 15.37 4.48
C THR A 373 13.56 14.59 3.17
N HIS A 374 14.64 14.86 2.43
CA HIS A 374 14.98 14.10 1.22
C HIS A 374 15.11 12.60 1.51
N ILE A 375 15.68 12.22 2.64
CA ILE A 375 15.82 10.82 3.04
C ILE A 375 14.47 10.17 3.29
N ALA A 376 13.60 10.78 4.12
CA ALA A 376 12.28 10.26 4.42
C ALA A 376 11.38 10.23 3.17
N PHE A 377 11.51 11.23 2.31
CA PHE A 377 10.83 11.30 1.02
C PHE A 377 11.10 10.06 0.16
N GLY A 378 12.31 9.50 0.18
CA GLY A 378 12.65 8.26 -0.52
C GLY A 378 11.68 7.11 -0.28
N ALA A 379 11.06 7.04 0.93
CA ALA A 379 10.09 6.00 1.29
C ALA A 379 8.63 6.41 1.10
N THR A 380 8.31 7.72 1.06
CA THR A 380 6.93 8.22 1.02
C THR A 380 6.43 8.57 -0.38
N ARG A 381 7.34 8.71 -1.36
CA ARG A 381 7.04 9.17 -2.73
C ARG A 381 6.33 8.18 -3.63
N VAL A 382 6.26 6.89 -3.25
CA VAL A 382 5.63 5.86 -4.09
C VAL A 382 4.12 6.06 -4.20
N MET A 383 3.56 5.74 -5.37
CA MET A 383 2.25 6.23 -5.77
C MET A 383 1.09 5.72 -4.92
N ALA A 384 1.11 4.48 -4.43
CA ALA A 384 0.03 4.00 -3.58
C ALA A 384 0.07 4.64 -2.18
N THR A 385 1.26 4.86 -1.61
CA THR A 385 1.39 5.66 -0.38
C THR A 385 0.91 7.10 -0.62
N CYS A 386 1.28 7.73 -1.75
CA CYS A 386 0.75 9.04 -2.12
C CYS A 386 -0.78 9.05 -2.26
N ALA A 387 -1.39 7.98 -2.77
CA ALA A 387 -2.84 7.84 -2.88
C ALA A 387 -3.52 7.82 -1.50
N THR A 388 -2.96 7.09 -0.53
CA THR A 388 -3.49 7.07 0.85
C THR A 388 -3.32 8.41 1.56
N LEU A 389 -2.21 9.12 1.29
CA LEU A 389 -2.03 10.50 1.74
C LEU A 389 -3.10 11.43 1.14
N GLY A 390 -3.47 11.20 -0.13
CA GLY A 390 -4.56 11.90 -0.79
C GLY A 390 -5.90 11.65 -0.11
N GLU A 391 -6.25 10.39 0.14
CA GLU A 391 -7.47 10.01 0.87
C GLU A 391 -7.53 10.69 2.25
N ALA A 392 -6.42 10.70 2.98
CA ALA A 392 -6.32 11.33 4.29
C ALA A 392 -6.45 12.87 4.21
N ALA A 393 -5.78 13.51 3.26
CA ALA A 393 -5.85 14.96 3.06
C ALA A 393 -7.25 15.38 2.61
N GLY A 394 -7.91 14.62 1.72
CA GLY A 394 -9.30 14.84 1.31
C GLY A 394 -10.29 14.70 2.45
N THR A 395 -10.10 13.69 3.31
CA THR A 395 -10.88 13.51 4.54
C THR A 395 -10.71 14.68 5.50
N ALA A 396 -9.47 15.12 5.74
CA ALA A 396 -9.17 16.27 6.58
C ALA A 396 -9.78 17.56 6.01
N ALA A 397 -9.68 17.77 4.68
CA ALA A 397 -10.27 18.93 4.00
C ALA A 397 -11.80 18.95 4.15
N ALA A 398 -12.45 17.79 4.01
CA ALA A 398 -13.90 17.68 4.22
C ALA A 398 -14.31 18.05 5.64
N LEU A 399 -13.59 17.56 6.65
CA LEU A 399 -13.83 17.91 8.04
C LEU A 399 -13.59 19.42 8.33
N CYS A 400 -12.54 19.99 7.72
CA CYS A 400 -12.29 21.42 7.81
C CYS A 400 -13.43 22.24 7.21
N ALA A 401 -13.91 21.87 6.02
CA ALA A 401 -15.02 22.57 5.36
C ALA A 401 -16.33 22.45 6.13
N GLN A 402 -16.63 21.27 6.69
CA GLN A 402 -17.83 21.01 7.50
C GLN A 402 -17.83 21.81 8.82
N ARG A 403 -16.68 21.83 9.51
CA ARG A 403 -16.54 22.44 10.83
C ARG A 403 -16.17 23.92 10.77
N GLY A 404 -15.83 24.47 9.60
CA GLY A 404 -15.34 25.84 9.46
C GLY A 404 -14.02 26.07 10.17
N THR A 405 -13.12 25.07 10.17
CA THR A 405 -11.83 25.09 10.89
C THR A 405 -10.65 24.96 9.91
N THR A 406 -9.43 25.15 10.40
CA THR A 406 -8.20 24.96 9.61
C THR A 406 -7.63 23.56 9.82
N PRO A 407 -6.80 23.04 8.87
CA PRO A 407 -6.10 21.77 9.04
C PRO A 407 -5.23 21.71 10.31
N ARG A 408 -4.57 22.83 10.67
CA ARG A 408 -3.78 22.93 11.90
C ARG A 408 -4.65 22.78 13.14
N ALA A 409 -5.75 23.51 13.22
CA ALA A 409 -6.66 23.40 14.36
C ALA A 409 -7.25 21.99 14.47
N LEU A 410 -7.60 21.36 13.33
CA LEU A 410 -8.07 19.98 13.31
C LEU A 410 -7.03 19.01 13.89
N ALA A 411 -5.76 19.17 13.51
CA ALA A 411 -4.67 18.28 13.96
C ALA A 411 -4.29 18.52 15.44
N THR A 412 -4.50 19.74 15.98
CA THR A 412 -4.13 20.07 17.36
C THR A 412 -5.26 19.86 18.35
N ASP A 413 -6.50 20.17 17.97
CA ASP A 413 -7.66 20.12 18.86
C ASP A 413 -8.27 18.71 18.95
N ASP A 414 -8.18 17.92 17.89
CA ASP A 414 -8.73 16.56 17.81
C ASP A 414 -7.84 15.65 16.92
N PRO A 415 -6.60 15.33 17.35
CA PRO A 415 -5.61 14.66 16.51
C PRO A 415 -6.05 13.28 16.02
N GLY A 416 -6.90 12.57 16.78
CA GLY A 416 -7.41 11.24 16.41
C GLY A 416 -8.56 11.25 15.40
N LEU A 417 -9.25 12.37 15.21
CA LEU A 417 -10.51 12.42 14.46
C LEU A 417 -10.38 11.95 13.02
N VAL A 418 -9.38 12.46 12.29
CA VAL A 418 -9.19 12.09 10.89
C VAL A 418 -8.96 10.58 10.76
N GLY A 419 -8.16 9.98 11.66
CA GLY A 419 -7.94 8.55 11.73
C GLY A 419 -9.22 7.74 11.96
N GLN A 420 -10.11 8.20 12.84
CA GLN A 420 -11.41 7.55 13.09
C GLN A 420 -12.35 7.63 11.88
N VAL A 421 -12.39 8.77 11.18
CA VAL A 421 -13.20 8.92 9.96
C VAL A 421 -12.65 8.04 8.83
N LEU A 422 -11.32 7.97 8.67
CA LEU A 422 -10.68 7.06 7.72
C LEU A 422 -11.03 5.61 8.03
N LEU A 423 -10.96 5.17 9.29
CA LEU A 423 -11.38 3.82 9.68
C LEU A 423 -12.83 3.52 9.30
N ARG A 424 -13.75 4.49 9.46
CA ARG A 424 -15.16 4.30 9.07
C ARG A 424 -15.31 4.05 7.57
N GLN A 425 -14.37 4.51 6.74
CA GLN A 425 -14.34 4.35 5.28
C GLN A 425 -13.37 3.28 4.78
N ASP A 426 -12.86 2.42 5.67
CA ASP A 426 -11.82 1.41 5.37
C ASP A 426 -10.49 2.02 4.89
N GLY A 427 -10.21 3.27 5.23
CA GLY A 427 -8.97 3.96 4.86
C GLY A 427 -7.71 3.26 5.38
N SER A 428 -6.57 3.53 4.74
CA SER A 428 -5.29 2.88 5.01
C SER A 428 -4.61 3.44 6.26
N VAL A 429 -5.16 3.15 7.44
CA VAL A 429 -4.52 3.43 8.73
C VAL A 429 -4.16 2.13 9.45
N MET A 430 -3.11 2.15 10.27
CA MET A 430 -2.65 0.99 11.02
C MET A 430 -2.44 1.33 12.49
N GLY A 431 -2.76 0.38 13.37
CA GLY A 431 -2.59 0.53 14.80
C GLY A 431 -3.53 1.53 15.46
N ILE A 432 -4.65 1.84 14.82
CA ILE A 432 -5.76 2.61 15.38
C ILE A 432 -6.96 1.68 15.47
N ALA A 433 -7.56 1.57 16.65
CA ALA A 433 -8.82 0.88 16.84
C ALA A 433 -9.99 1.84 16.65
N ASN A 434 -11.14 1.31 16.27
CA ASN A 434 -12.38 2.08 16.19
C ASN A 434 -12.86 2.48 17.60
N GLU A 435 -12.96 3.78 17.84
CA GLU A 435 -13.43 4.37 19.09
C GLU A 435 -14.76 5.11 18.92
N ASP A 436 -15.39 5.03 17.75
CA ASP A 436 -16.64 5.70 17.43
C ASP A 436 -17.76 5.26 18.40
N PRO A 437 -18.27 6.17 19.26
CA PRO A 437 -19.32 5.83 20.21
C PRO A 437 -20.68 5.57 19.55
N ALA A 438 -20.86 5.97 18.29
CA ALA A 438 -22.08 5.71 17.52
C ALA A 438 -22.10 4.29 16.93
N ASP A 439 -20.98 3.57 16.97
CA ASP A 439 -20.95 2.18 16.51
C ASP A 439 -21.56 1.24 17.54
N LEU A 440 -22.79 0.81 17.27
CA LEU A 440 -23.59 -0.09 18.11
C LEU A 440 -22.96 -1.49 18.25
N ALA A 441 -22.13 -1.93 17.31
CA ALA A 441 -21.45 -3.22 17.39
C ALA A 441 -20.48 -3.32 18.59
N ARG A 442 -19.95 -2.18 19.05
CA ARG A 442 -19.03 -2.12 20.22
C ARG A 442 -19.69 -2.53 21.54
N THR A 443 -21.01 -2.43 21.65
CA THR A 443 -21.76 -2.80 22.84
C THR A 443 -22.50 -4.13 22.68
N ALA A 444 -22.45 -4.73 21.50
CA ALA A 444 -23.09 -6.00 21.23
C ALA A 444 -22.28 -7.17 21.79
N ARG A 445 -22.94 -8.22 22.22
CA ARG A 445 -22.33 -9.53 22.43
C ARG A 445 -22.17 -10.20 21.07
N VAL A 446 -20.93 -10.54 20.70
CA VAL A 446 -20.64 -11.16 19.40
C VAL A 446 -20.45 -12.67 19.58
N CYS A 447 -21.17 -13.48 18.81
CA CYS A 447 -21.01 -14.92 18.74
C CYS A 447 -21.05 -15.40 17.29
N ALA A 448 -20.61 -16.62 17.04
CA ALA A 448 -20.64 -17.24 15.71
C ALA A 448 -21.03 -18.70 15.78
N SER A 449 -21.43 -19.28 14.64
CA SER A 449 -21.70 -20.72 14.52
C SER A 449 -20.47 -21.57 14.86
N SER A 450 -19.27 -21.10 14.49
CA SER A 450 -17.97 -21.69 14.81
C SER A 450 -16.86 -20.67 14.59
N HIS A 451 -15.67 -20.92 15.15
CA HIS A 451 -14.44 -20.20 14.79
C HIS A 451 -13.22 -21.13 14.81
N LEU A 452 -12.16 -20.71 14.16
CA LEU A 452 -10.92 -21.45 14.09
C LEU A 452 -10.19 -21.37 15.45
N THR A 453 -10.04 -22.51 16.13
CA THR A 453 -9.40 -22.61 17.46
C THR A 453 -8.03 -23.27 17.44
N GLY A 454 -7.62 -23.89 16.34
CA GLY A 454 -6.35 -24.58 16.22
C GLY A 454 -5.49 -24.04 15.07
N LEU A 455 -4.21 -23.86 15.32
CA LEU A 455 -3.24 -23.42 14.31
C LEU A 455 -2.38 -24.61 13.88
N ALA A 456 -2.52 -25.04 12.62
CA ALA A 456 -1.68 -26.09 12.06
C ALA A 456 -1.57 -25.98 10.55
N ALA A 457 -0.39 -26.33 10.04
CA ALA A 457 -0.14 -26.58 8.64
C ALA A 457 0.35 -28.02 8.49
N GLU A 458 -0.53 -28.91 8.13
CA GLU A 458 -0.26 -30.33 8.05
C GLU A 458 -0.37 -30.83 6.61
N PRO A 459 0.45 -31.85 6.23
CA PRO A 459 0.27 -32.52 4.96
C PRO A 459 -1.08 -33.28 4.93
N GLY A 460 -1.66 -33.31 3.75
CA GLY A 460 -2.89 -34.05 3.47
C GLY A 460 -2.76 -34.93 2.21
N PRO A 461 -3.80 -35.72 1.89
CA PRO A 461 -3.78 -36.53 0.68
C PRO A 461 -3.49 -35.75 -0.62
N ASP A 462 -4.05 -34.55 -0.72
CA ASP A 462 -3.92 -33.69 -1.89
C ASP A 462 -2.83 -32.61 -1.73
N THR A 463 -2.21 -32.52 -0.56
CA THR A 463 -1.17 -31.55 -0.21
C THR A 463 -0.01 -32.24 0.48
N PRO A 464 0.80 -33.02 -0.24
CA PRO A 464 1.93 -33.71 0.35
C PRO A 464 2.99 -32.71 0.86
N ALA A 465 3.68 -33.08 1.92
CA ALA A 465 4.79 -32.29 2.42
C ALA A 465 6.04 -32.48 1.54
N GLU A 466 6.72 -31.37 1.27
CA GLU A 466 8.00 -31.36 0.54
C GLU A 466 9.14 -31.08 1.52
N PRO A 467 10.26 -31.87 1.45
CA PRO A 467 11.40 -31.62 2.32
C PRO A 467 12.05 -30.26 2.00
N CYS A 468 12.41 -29.54 3.05
CA CYS A 468 13.12 -28.28 3.00
C CYS A 468 14.42 -28.44 3.79
N PRO A 469 15.58 -28.66 3.15
CA PRO A 469 16.86 -28.81 3.84
C PRO A 469 17.18 -27.61 4.73
N LEU A 470 17.52 -27.86 5.99
CA LEU A 470 17.77 -26.83 6.99
C LEU A 470 19.18 -26.23 6.84
N THR A 471 19.51 -25.79 5.62
CA THR A 471 20.82 -25.19 5.28
C THR A 471 20.95 -23.76 5.75
N ARG A 472 19.87 -23.15 6.23
CA ARG A 472 19.77 -21.81 6.81
C ARG A 472 18.68 -21.79 7.87
N ASP A 473 18.57 -20.69 8.62
CA ASP A 473 17.51 -20.53 9.61
C ASP A 473 16.17 -20.35 8.90
N TYR A 474 15.13 -21.00 9.40
CA TYR A 474 13.74 -20.84 9.00
C TYR A 474 12.87 -20.50 10.20
N GLY A 475 11.77 -19.82 9.96
CA GLY A 475 10.82 -19.46 10.99
C GLY A 475 9.37 -19.62 10.53
N VAL A 476 8.49 -19.72 11.50
CA VAL A 476 7.05 -19.56 11.30
C VAL A 476 6.56 -18.46 12.24
N LEU A 477 6.03 -17.38 11.65
CA LEU A 477 5.29 -16.36 12.39
C LEU A 477 3.87 -16.88 12.62
N LEU A 478 3.38 -16.77 13.85
CA LEU A 478 2.03 -17.15 14.22
C LEU A 478 1.45 -16.19 15.27
N PRO A 479 0.12 -16.00 15.31
CA PRO A 479 -0.53 -15.23 16.36
C PRO A 479 -0.52 -16.00 17.68
N VAL A 480 -0.26 -15.29 18.77
CA VAL A 480 -0.35 -15.81 20.16
C VAL A 480 -1.49 -15.07 20.86
N ASP A 481 -2.58 -15.78 21.11
CA ASP A 481 -3.78 -15.28 21.77
C ASP A 481 -4.62 -16.44 22.33
N PRO A 482 -4.77 -16.62 23.64
CA PRO A 482 -4.10 -15.88 24.70
C PRO A 482 -2.70 -16.42 25.00
N ALA A 483 -2.36 -17.64 24.58
CA ALA A 483 -1.08 -18.28 24.91
C ALA A 483 -0.67 -19.32 23.86
N LEU A 484 0.62 -19.56 23.77
CA LEU A 484 1.26 -20.66 23.06
C LEU A 484 1.85 -21.62 24.12
N ALA A 485 1.48 -22.89 24.10
CA ALA A 485 2.03 -23.90 25.02
C ALA A 485 3.27 -24.63 24.44
N GLY A 486 3.51 -24.51 23.17
CA GLY A 486 4.61 -25.12 22.43
C GLY A 486 4.26 -25.32 20.98
N VAL A 487 5.18 -25.90 20.21
CA VAL A 487 4.99 -26.19 18.79
C VAL A 487 5.53 -27.56 18.44
N GLU A 488 4.79 -28.33 17.65
CA GLU A 488 5.31 -29.51 16.97
C GLU A 488 5.74 -29.13 15.56
N LEU A 489 6.88 -29.65 15.10
CA LEU A 489 7.45 -29.45 13.77
C LEU A 489 7.61 -30.80 13.08
N LEU A 490 7.31 -30.87 11.76
CA LEU A 490 7.55 -32.06 10.97
C LEU A 490 8.99 -32.03 10.46
N VAL A 491 9.80 -33.00 10.90
CA VAL A 491 11.26 -33.03 10.66
C VAL A 491 11.68 -34.40 10.17
N SER A 492 12.66 -34.46 9.27
CA SER A 492 13.43 -35.66 8.92
C SER A 492 14.91 -35.39 9.11
N ALA A 493 15.70 -36.45 9.42
CA ALA A 493 17.14 -36.33 9.63
C ALA A 493 17.89 -37.54 9.05
N ASP A 494 19.11 -37.30 8.52
CA ASP A 494 19.98 -38.36 7.96
C ASP A 494 20.80 -39.09 9.03
N GLN A 495 20.93 -38.48 10.20
CA GLN A 495 21.52 -39.04 11.45
C GLN A 495 20.85 -38.49 12.68
N ASP A 496 21.09 -39.14 13.84
CA ASP A 496 20.65 -38.57 15.12
C ASP A 496 21.28 -37.21 15.33
N THR A 497 20.45 -36.19 15.62
CA THR A 497 20.88 -34.81 15.75
C THR A 497 20.01 -34.06 16.74
N GLU A 498 20.33 -32.80 16.99
CA GLU A 498 19.60 -31.93 17.89
C GLU A 498 19.29 -30.61 17.17
N LEU A 499 18.02 -30.16 17.18
CA LEU A 499 17.61 -28.88 16.65
C LEU A 499 17.60 -27.82 17.76
N THR A 500 18.14 -26.66 17.43
CA THR A 500 17.93 -25.45 18.24
C THR A 500 16.69 -24.76 17.74
N VAL A 501 15.65 -24.71 18.58
CA VAL A 501 14.39 -24.03 18.30
C VAL A 501 14.24 -22.87 19.25
N GLU A 502 13.91 -21.70 18.73
CA GLU A 502 13.82 -20.44 19.47
C GLU A 502 12.44 -19.81 19.28
N LEU A 503 12.00 -19.06 20.27
CA LEU A 503 10.83 -18.22 20.21
C LEU A 503 11.24 -16.76 20.28
N TRP A 504 10.69 -15.94 19.39
CA TRP A 504 11.04 -14.52 19.25
C TRP A 504 9.78 -13.66 19.16
N SER A 505 9.81 -12.49 19.80
CA SER A 505 8.83 -11.42 19.60
C SER A 505 9.16 -10.64 18.33
N THR A 506 8.13 -10.07 17.69
CA THR A 506 8.27 -9.10 16.60
C THR A 506 8.43 -7.66 17.10
N ARG A 507 8.51 -7.45 18.41
CA ARG A 507 8.63 -6.17 19.12
C ARG A 507 7.46 -5.22 18.90
N LEU A 508 7.05 -5.01 17.65
CA LEU A 508 5.92 -4.14 17.28
C LEU A 508 4.85 -4.96 16.55
N ALA A 509 3.59 -4.63 16.79
CA ALA A 509 2.45 -5.34 16.24
C ALA A 509 2.37 -5.30 14.68
N GLU A 510 2.97 -4.29 14.06
CA GLU A 510 3.10 -4.11 12.62
C GLU A 510 4.26 -4.87 11.98
N ASN A 511 5.15 -5.49 12.79
CA ASN A 511 6.31 -6.23 12.30
C ASN A 511 5.98 -7.72 12.10
N ALA A 512 6.73 -8.35 11.19
CA ALA A 512 6.58 -9.76 10.84
C ALA A 512 7.92 -10.53 10.87
N VAL A 513 8.95 -9.97 11.50
CA VAL A 513 10.30 -10.54 11.59
C VAL A 513 10.71 -10.75 13.04
N PRO A 514 11.59 -11.74 13.35
CA PRO A 514 12.04 -11.98 14.73
C PRO A 514 13.03 -10.88 15.16
N LEU A 515 12.74 -10.19 16.27
CA LEU A 515 13.54 -9.07 16.77
C LEU A 515 14.08 -9.28 18.19
N ASP A 516 13.26 -9.76 19.15
CA ASP A 516 13.67 -10.00 20.53
C ASP A 516 13.47 -11.46 20.91
N ALA A 517 14.53 -12.10 21.44
CA ALA A 517 14.48 -13.51 21.86
C ALA A 517 13.65 -13.67 23.15
N LEU A 518 12.71 -14.60 23.15
CA LEU A 518 11.85 -14.96 24.29
C LEU A 518 12.27 -16.28 24.96
N GLY A 519 12.80 -17.23 24.19
CA GLY A 519 13.23 -18.52 24.75
C GLY A 519 13.93 -19.40 23.71
N THR A 520 14.61 -20.43 24.18
CA THR A 520 15.34 -21.41 23.38
C THR A 520 15.20 -22.81 23.97
N VAL A 521 15.05 -23.81 23.12
CA VAL A 521 15.03 -25.22 23.49
C VAL A 521 15.83 -26.06 22.51
N GLN A 522 16.48 -27.11 23.02
CA GLN A 522 17.12 -28.15 22.21
C GLN A 522 16.15 -29.31 22.06
N VAL A 523 15.93 -29.72 20.79
CA VAL A 523 14.97 -30.78 20.42
C VAL A 523 15.71 -31.94 19.81
N PRO A 524 15.78 -33.11 20.46
CA PRO A 524 16.42 -34.30 19.86
C PRO A 524 15.60 -34.82 18.68
N VAL A 525 16.29 -35.17 17.62
CA VAL A 525 15.71 -35.74 16.38
C VAL A 525 16.45 -37.04 16.06
N THR A 526 15.70 -38.14 16.01
CA THR A 526 16.25 -39.44 15.62
C THR A 526 16.32 -39.53 14.11
N ALA A 527 17.40 -40.16 13.60
CA ALA A 527 17.58 -40.44 12.17
C ALA A 527 16.36 -41.15 11.59
N GLY A 528 15.86 -40.65 10.44
CA GLY A 528 14.70 -41.26 9.79
C GLY A 528 13.92 -40.31 8.91
N GLY A 529 12.80 -40.85 8.38
CA GLY A 529 11.81 -40.08 7.61
C GLY A 529 11.03 -39.07 8.45
N PRO A 530 10.06 -38.36 7.84
CA PRO A 530 9.32 -37.32 8.52
C PRO A 530 8.65 -37.79 9.82
N ALA A 531 8.92 -37.09 10.92
CA ALA A 531 8.31 -37.32 12.23
C ALA A 531 8.01 -35.99 12.91
N TRP A 532 6.93 -35.96 13.70
CA TRP A 532 6.60 -34.80 14.51
C TRP A 532 7.49 -34.76 15.75
N VAL A 533 8.17 -33.64 15.95
CA VAL A 533 9.00 -33.38 17.16
C VAL A 533 8.46 -32.17 17.89
N THR A 534 8.46 -32.23 19.22
CA THR A 534 7.89 -31.20 20.09
C THR A 534 8.95 -30.22 20.56
N ALA A 535 8.78 -28.95 20.32
CA ALA A 535 9.51 -27.85 20.92
C ALA A 535 8.66 -27.24 22.05
N ALA A 536 9.06 -27.46 23.30
CA ALA A 536 8.34 -26.98 24.47
C ALA A 536 8.70 -25.52 24.77
N LEU A 537 8.18 -24.61 23.94
CA LEU A 537 8.34 -23.16 24.04
C LEU A 537 6.99 -22.54 24.39
N SER A 538 6.81 -22.13 25.65
CA SER A 538 5.57 -21.49 26.11
C SER A 538 5.69 -19.98 26.15
N HIS A 539 4.60 -19.29 25.76
CA HIS A 539 4.50 -17.85 25.83
C HIS A 539 3.05 -17.41 26.08
N SER A 540 2.88 -16.46 27.00
CA SER A 540 1.57 -15.89 27.34
C SER A 540 1.74 -14.38 27.45
N PRO A 541 1.52 -13.64 26.36
CA PRO A 541 1.65 -12.18 26.35
C PRO A 541 0.47 -11.52 27.09
N ASP A 542 0.70 -10.33 27.65
CA ASP A 542 -0.35 -9.54 28.31
C ASP A 542 -1.43 -9.04 27.32
N VAL A 543 -1.07 -8.88 26.07
CA VAL A 543 -1.95 -8.52 24.94
C VAL A 543 -1.65 -9.43 23.75
N PRO A 544 -2.63 -9.77 22.93
CA PRO A 544 -2.41 -10.57 21.73
C PRO A 544 -1.28 -10.01 20.87
N GLU A 545 -0.34 -10.86 20.44
CA GLU A 545 0.79 -10.47 19.60
C GLU A 545 1.16 -11.56 18.59
N ASN A 546 2.03 -11.19 17.63
CA ASN A 546 2.68 -12.17 16.78
C ASN A 546 4.01 -12.63 17.40
N ALA A 547 4.30 -13.94 17.32
CA ALA A 547 5.59 -14.49 17.67
C ALA A 547 6.18 -15.31 16.51
N VAL A 548 7.49 -15.45 16.48
CA VAL A 548 8.20 -16.26 15.48
C VAL A 548 8.84 -17.45 16.18
N VAL A 549 8.45 -18.66 15.78
CA VAL A 549 9.16 -19.90 16.11
C VAL A 549 10.26 -20.08 15.05
N LEU A 550 11.51 -20.01 15.49
CA LEU A 550 12.68 -20.03 14.63
C LEU A 550 13.46 -21.33 14.84
N VAL A 551 13.84 -21.97 13.73
CA VAL A 551 14.67 -23.18 13.73
C VAL A 551 16.01 -22.85 13.10
N ARG A 552 17.08 -23.03 13.85
CA ARG A 552 18.44 -22.74 13.41
C ARG A 552 18.92 -23.76 12.37
N ALA A 553 19.78 -23.33 11.50
CA ALA A 553 20.39 -24.19 10.47
C ALA A 553 21.01 -25.45 11.08
N ASN A 554 20.73 -26.60 10.45
CA ASN A 554 21.29 -27.91 10.82
C ASN A 554 21.48 -28.74 9.53
N PRO A 555 22.72 -29.06 9.15
CA PRO A 555 22.98 -29.73 7.87
C PRO A 555 22.46 -31.18 7.80
N HIS A 556 22.08 -31.77 8.94
CA HIS A 556 21.60 -33.14 9.05
C HIS A 556 20.09 -33.27 9.11
N ALA A 557 19.37 -32.14 9.08
CA ALA A 557 17.92 -32.11 9.22
C ALA A 557 17.24 -31.37 8.06
N SER A 558 16.01 -31.74 7.79
CA SER A 558 15.09 -31.03 6.89
C SER A 558 13.78 -30.77 7.62
N LEU A 559 13.30 -29.53 7.53
CA LEU A 559 11.91 -29.20 7.80
C LEU A 559 11.06 -29.64 6.59
N HIS A 560 9.75 -29.53 6.72
CA HIS A 560 8.83 -29.86 5.63
C HIS A 560 7.90 -28.68 5.36
N LEU A 561 7.59 -28.45 4.07
CA LEU A 561 6.70 -27.40 3.59
C LEU A 561 5.45 -28.00 2.98
N VAL A 562 4.32 -27.34 3.18
CA VAL A 562 3.04 -27.63 2.47
C VAL A 562 2.55 -26.40 1.71
N PRO A 563 1.89 -26.59 0.54
CA PRO A 563 1.26 -25.52 -0.21
C PRO A 563 -0.07 -25.14 0.47
N LYS A 564 -0.02 -24.67 1.72
CA LYS A 564 -1.15 -24.27 2.52
C LYS A 564 -0.90 -22.91 3.12
N ARG A 565 -1.90 -22.07 3.11
CA ARG A 565 -1.91 -20.77 3.75
C ARG A 565 -2.92 -20.77 4.90
N THR A 566 -2.52 -20.15 6.00
CA THR A 566 -3.41 -19.82 7.13
C THR A 566 -3.20 -18.33 7.41
N GLU A 567 -4.28 -17.59 7.54
CA GLU A 567 -4.25 -16.14 7.77
C GLU A 567 -3.54 -15.84 9.09
N GLY A 568 -2.62 -14.85 9.05
CA GLY A 568 -1.78 -14.52 10.21
C GLY A 568 -0.59 -15.47 10.44
N VAL A 569 -0.39 -16.48 9.59
CA VAL A 569 0.77 -17.39 9.64
C VAL A 569 1.66 -17.17 8.43
N LEU A 570 2.96 -16.97 8.66
CA LEU A 570 3.96 -16.75 7.60
C LEU A 570 5.15 -17.69 7.80
N ALA A 571 5.57 -18.34 6.71
CA ALA A 571 6.87 -18.99 6.69
C ALA A 571 7.95 -17.95 6.36
N LEU A 572 9.03 -17.96 7.13
CA LEU A 572 10.18 -17.06 7.02
C LEU A 572 11.44 -17.86 6.72
N ARG A 573 12.35 -17.27 5.96
CA ARG A 573 13.72 -17.78 5.83
C ARG A 573 14.73 -16.66 6.07
N ARG A 574 15.86 -16.99 6.70
CA ARG A 574 16.98 -16.05 6.79
C ARG A 574 17.67 -15.95 5.45
N ARG A 575 17.92 -14.74 5.02
CA ARG A 575 18.70 -14.47 3.80
C ARG A 575 20.20 -14.62 4.10
N VAL A 576 20.95 -15.09 3.12
CA VAL A 576 22.40 -15.26 3.19
C VAL A 576 23.05 -14.52 2.03
N ALA A 577 24.34 -14.24 2.14
CA ALA A 577 25.10 -13.63 1.07
C ALA A 577 24.95 -14.43 -0.24
N GLY A 578 24.65 -13.75 -1.34
CA GLY A 578 24.41 -14.37 -2.66
C GLY A 578 22.94 -14.71 -2.94
N ASP A 579 22.02 -14.53 -1.99
CA ASP A 579 20.59 -14.58 -2.31
C ASP A 579 20.25 -13.40 -3.24
N PRO A 580 19.36 -13.59 -4.23
CA PRO A 580 18.96 -12.50 -5.13
C PRO A 580 18.32 -11.36 -4.33
N GLY A 581 18.60 -10.11 -4.72
CA GLY A 581 17.99 -8.92 -4.15
C GLY A 581 16.46 -8.94 -4.27
N VAL A 582 15.80 -8.07 -3.54
CA VAL A 582 14.34 -7.88 -3.66
C VAL A 582 14.00 -7.38 -5.08
N ASP A 583 14.80 -6.48 -5.59
CA ASP A 583 14.82 -6.08 -6.99
C ASP A 583 16.00 -6.78 -7.67
N HIS A 584 15.71 -7.64 -8.67
CA HIS A 584 16.72 -8.43 -9.37
C HIS A 584 17.77 -7.59 -10.10
N ASP A 585 17.46 -6.32 -10.37
CA ASP A 585 18.32 -5.41 -11.12
C ASP A 585 19.21 -4.53 -10.21
N ILE A 586 19.04 -4.64 -8.88
CA ILE A 586 19.92 -3.98 -7.92
C ILE A 586 20.90 -5.03 -7.39
N PRO A 587 22.16 -5.02 -7.81
CA PRO A 587 23.16 -5.91 -7.24
C PRO A 587 23.33 -5.60 -5.75
N GLU A 588 23.28 -6.64 -4.91
CA GLU A 588 23.65 -6.53 -3.50
C GLU A 588 25.16 -6.29 -3.44
N GLY A 589 25.55 -5.04 -3.28
CA GLY A 589 26.95 -4.61 -3.15
C GLY A 589 27.33 -4.32 -1.70
N GLU A 590 28.63 -4.13 -1.44
CA GLU A 590 29.12 -3.65 -0.15
C GLU A 590 28.40 -2.36 0.24
N GLY A 591 27.82 -2.33 1.46
CA GLY A 591 27.07 -1.20 2.00
C GLY A 591 25.56 -1.19 1.74
N GLN A 592 24.99 -2.17 1.04
CA GLN A 592 23.55 -2.36 0.96
C GLN A 592 23.10 -3.10 2.24
N PRO A 593 22.12 -2.55 3.00
CA PRO A 593 21.55 -3.29 4.13
C PRO A 593 20.77 -4.49 3.59
N VAL A 594 21.21 -5.68 3.96
CA VAL A 594 20.55 -6.93 3.60
C VAL A 594 19.31 -7.06 4.47
N LEU A 595 18.15 -7.30 3.84
CA LEU A 595 16.98 -7.80 4.57
C LEU A 595 17.36 -9.13 5.20
N GLU A 596 17.41 -9.19 6.53
CA GLU A 596 17.82 -10.40 7.24
C GLU A 596 16.82 -11.54 7.05
N TRP A 597 15.53 -11.23 7.01
CA TRP A 597 14.44 -12.20 6.92
C TRP A 597 13.55 -11.93 5.71
N SER A 598 13.03 -12.99 5.11
CA SER A 598 12.11 -12.92 3.98
C SER A 598 11.02 -13.99 4.08
N ALA A 599 9.78 -13.58 3.82
CA ALA A 599 8.65 -14.49 3.59
C ALA A 599 8.31 -14.61 2.10
N ARG A 600 8.91 -13.79 1.24
CA ARG A 600 8.53 -13.65 -0.17
C ARG A 600 8.69 -14.94 -0.95
N GLU A 601 9.80 -15.65 -0.76
CA GLU A 601 10.12 -16.89 -1.49
C GLU A 601 9.29 -18.09 -1.01
N LEU A 602 8.69 -17.98 0.16
CA LEU A 602 7.83 -19.02 0.76
C LEU A 602 6.34 -18.68 0.63
N ARG A 603 6.01 -17.68 -0.17
CA ARG A 603 4.62 -17.22 -0.34
C ARG A 603 3.71 -18.36 -0.81
N GLY A 604 2.53 -18.48 -0.17
CA GLY A 604 1.57 -19.56 -0.45
C GLY A 604 1.94 -20.91 0.15
N ARG A 605 3.09 -21.00 0.86
CA ARG A 605 3.57 -22.21 1.55
C ARG A 605 3.73 -21.95 3.04
N SER A 606 3.61 -22.99 3.84
CA SER A 606 3.87 -22.95 5.28
C SER A 606 4.85 -24.05 5.65
N LEU A 607 5.66 -23.83 6.71
CA LEU A 607 6.31 -24.92 7.39
C LEU A 607 5.24 -25.85 7.98
N CYS A 608 5.49 -27.15 7.96
CA CYS A 608 4.61 -28.11 8.62
C CYS A 608 4.77 -27.97 10.15
N PHE A 609 3.72 -27.48 10.81
CA PHE A 609 3.69 -27.27 12.24
C PHE A 609 2.32 -27.54 12.85
N ARG A 610 2.27 -27.70 14.16
CA ARG A 610 1.08 -27.67 15.01
C ARG A 610 1.38 -26.80 16.22
N ALA A 611 0.63 -25.72 16.41
CA ALA A 611 0.68 -24.96 17.65
C ALA A 611 -0.05 -25.74 18.75
N MET A 612 0.55 -25.82 19.93
CA MET A 612 -0.05 -26.51 21.08
C MET A 612 -0.92 -25.54 21.86
N GLY A 613 -2.15 -25.94 22.13
CA GLY A 613 -3.17 -25.13 22.78
C GLY A 613 -4.23 -24.61 21.79
N GLU A 614 -5.31 -24.07 22.34
CA GLU A 614 -6.35 -23.40 21.55
C GLU A 614 -6.00 -21.92 21.38
N THR A 615 -6.47 -21.32 20.28
CA THR A 615 -6.25 -19.90 20.00
C THR A 615 -7.60 -19.17 19.89
N GLU A 616 -7.64 -17.94 20.42
CA GLU A 616 -8.71 -16.97 20.30
C GLU A 616 -8.40 -15.90 19.21
N ALA A 617 -7.31 -16.08 18.48
CA ALA A 617 -6.87 -15.11 17.47
C ALA A 617 -7.90 -14.88 16.35
N TYR A 618 -8.83 -15.82 16.16
CA TYR A 618 -9.91 -15.78 15.16
C TYR A 618 -11.31 -15.77 15.77
N ALA A 619 -11.41 -15.43 17.03
CA ALA A 619 -12.67 -15.41 17.76
C ALA A 619 -13.69 -14.41 17.17
N PRO A 620 -15.01 -14.67 17.30
CA PRO A 620 -16.03 -13.76 16.79
C PRO A 620 -15.92 -12.32 17.29
N ALA A 621 -15.51 -12.14 18.55
CA ALA A 621 -15.35 -10.81 19.15
C ALA A 621 -14.35 -9.90 18.39
N LYS A 622 -13.45 -10.46 17.58
CA LYS A 622 -12.48 -9.69 16.78
C LYS A 622 -13.17 -8.73 15.81
N VAL A 623 -14.36 -9.04 15.29
CA VAL A 623 -15.07 -8.16 14.34
C VAL A 623 -15.57 -6.86 14.97
N ALA A 624 -15.69 -6.79 16.28
CA ALA A 624 -16.00 -5.59 17.06
C ALA A 624 -14.75 -5.00 17.77
N GLY A 625 -13.58 -5.62 17.61
CA GLY A 625 -12.31 -5.23 18.25
C GLY A 625 -11.69 -3.94 17.71
N GLY A 626 -12.25 -3.37 16.66
CA GLY A 626 -11.90 -2.05 16.16
C GLY A 626 -10.85 -2.04 15.04
N TYR A 627 -10.16 -3.13 14.76
CA TYR A 627 -9.17 -3.20 13.68
C TYR A 627 -9.77 -3.71 12.37
N GLN A 628 -9.23 -3.24 11.24
CA GLN A 628 -9.70 -3.59 9.89
C GLN A 628 -8.66 -4.35 9.08
N ARG A 629 -7.53 -4.68 9.69
CA ARG A 629 -6.41 -5.42 9.09
C ARG A 629 -5.61 -6.11 10.16
N PRO A 630 -4.72 -7.06 9.82
CA PRO A 630 -3.81 -7.67 10.78
C PRO A 630 -2.95 -6.62 11.50
N PHE A 631 -2.89 -6.74 12.82
CA PHE A 631 -2.09 -5.90 13.71
C PHE A 631 -1.88 -6.64 15.04
N GLY A 632 -0.66 -7.15 15.30
CA GLY A 632 -0.39 -8.02 16.44
C GLY A 632 -1.18 -9.33 16.43
N GLY A 633 -1.60 -9.77 15.25
CA GLY A 633 -2.46 -10.92 15.01
C GLY A 633 -3.39 -10.67 13.83
N PRO A 634 -4.21 -11.65 13.42
CA PRO A 634 -5.08 -11.55 12.25
C PRO A 634 -6.20 -10.52 12.40
N GLN A 635 -6.68 -10.24 13.63
CA GLN A 635 -7.73 -9.26 13.93
C GLN A 635 -9.02 -9.45 13.11
N MET A 636 -9.42 -10.71 12.90
CA MET A 636 -10.61 -11.07 12.12
C MET A 636 -11.28 -12.31 12.73
N TRP A 637 -12.56 -12.48 12.44
CA TRP A 637 -13.22 -13.77 12.59
C TRP A 637 -12.90 -14.66 11.40
N VAL A 638 -12.56 -15.93 11.69
CA VAL A 638 -12.44 -16.99 10.68
C VAL A 638 -13.31 -18.17 11.14
N SER A 639 -14.21 -18.66 10.28
CA SER A 639 -15.08 -19.79 10.63
C SER A 639 -14.25 -21.06 10.91
N GLY A 640 -14.68 -21.84 11.89
CA GLY A 640 -14.07 -23.14 12.21
C GLY A 640 -14.37 -24.19 11.13
N ASP A 641 -15.59 -24.15 10.61
CA ASP A 641 -16.12 -25.03 9.58
C ASP A 641 -16.10 -24.39 8.20
N ALA A 642 -16.70 -25.06 7.23
CA ALA A 642 -16.86 -24.54 5.87
C ALA A 642 -17.56 -23.17 5.86
N ALA A 643 -17.20 -22.32 4.90
CA ALA A 643 -17.76 -20.97 4.78
C ALA A 643 -19.28 -20.99 4.61
N ALA A 644 -19.80 -21.89 3.75
CA ALA A 644 -21.22 -21.97 3.45
C ALA A 644 -22.04 -22.38 4.68
N GLY A 645 -22.99 -21.52 5.07
CA GLY A 645 -23.83 -21.71 6.26
C GLY A 645 -23.23 -21.18 7.57
N SER A 646 -21.95 -20.82 7.58
CA SER A 646 -21.36 -20.15 8.73
C SER A 646 -22.00 -18.78 8.93
N HIS A 647 -22.19 -18.41 10.19
CA HIS A 647 -22.79 -17.12 10.53
C HIS A 647 -22.16 -16.49 11.77
N LEU A 648 -22.23 -15.17 11.81
CA LEU A 648 -21.82 -14.33 12.91
C LEU A 648 -23.02 -13.51 13.37
N THR A 649 -23.21 -13.40 14.68
CA THR A 649 -24.37 -12.74 15.29
C THR A 649 -23.90 -11.69 16.30
N LEU A 650 -24.45 -10.48 16.19
CA LEU A 650 -24.37 -9.41 17.18
C LEU A 650 -25.69 -9.41 17.95
N GLU A 651 -25.65 -9.44 19.28
CA GLU A 651 -26.85 -9.42 20.15
C GLU A 651 -26.74 -8.28 21.16
N TRP A 652 -27.83 -7.54 21.31
CA TRP A 652 -27.99 -6.47 22.28
C TRP A 652 -28.95 -6.87 23.41
N ASP A 653 -28.74 -6.34 24.61
CA ASP A 653 -29.58 -6.63 25.78
C ASP A 653 -31.02 -6.14 25.62
N ALA A 654 -31.26 -5.20 24.71
CA ALA A 654 -32.57 -4.65 24.39
C ALA A 654 -32.69 -4.35 22.89
N PRO A 655 -33.89 -4.28 22.33
CA PRO A 655 -34.12 -3.87 20.96
C PRO A 655 -33.45 -2.51 20.67
N THR A 656 -32.64 -2.49 19.62
CA THR A 656 -31.81 -1.36 19.21
C THR A 656 -32.21 -0.92 17.81
N GLU A 657 -32.18 0.36 17.54
CA GLU A 657 -32.44 0.89 16.20
C GLU A 657 -31.18 0.79 15.35
N VAL A 658 -31.24 0.00 14.28
CA VAL A 658 -30.15 -0.16 13.32
C VAL A 658 -30.63 0.25 11.95
N ARG A 659 -29.93 1.16 11.30
CA ARG A 659 -30.22 1.58 9.93
C ARG A 659 -29.14 1.12 8.95
N THR A 660 -27.87 1.28 9.31
CA THR A 660 -26.76 0.91 8.43
C THR A 660 -25.87 -0.14 9.07
N VAL A 661 -25.36 -1.04 8.23
CA VAL A 661 -24.37 -2.07 8.60
C VAL A 661 -23.17 -1.95 7.67
N HIS A 662 -21.99 -1.76 8.25
CA HIS A 662 -20.74 -1.74 7.50
C HIS A 662 -20.01 -3.08 7.69
N LEU A 663 -19.55 -3.66 6.61
CA LEU A 663 -18.74 -4.86 6.61
C LEU A 663 -17.37 -4.57 5.98
N VAL A 664 -16.31 -4.98 6.66
CA VAL A 664 -14.96 -5.00 6.09
C VAL A 664 -14.51 -6.45 5.99
N MET A 665 -14.37 -6.95 4.78
CA MET A 665 -14.08 -8.34 4.46
C MET A 665 -12.58 -8.53 4.17
N ASP A 666 -12.13 -9.78 4.19
CA ASP A 666 -10.76 -10.11 3.82
C ASP A 666 -10.62 -10.17 2.29
N ASP A 667 -9.80 -9.30 1.75
CA ASP A 667 -9.39 -9.25 0.34
C ASP A 667 -7.89 -9.53 0.16
N ASP A 668 -7.29 -10.18 1.16
CA ASP A 668 -5.86 -10.52 1.21
C ASP A 668 -4.93 -9.30 1.11
N VAL A 669 -4.94 -8.46 2.15
CA VAL A 669 -4.04 -7.28 2.24
C VAL A 669 -2.55 -7.65 2.31
N ASP A 670 -2.20 -8.94 2.32
CA ASP A 670 -0.84 -9.44 2.21
C ASP A 670 -0.39 -9.65 0.75
N THR A 671 -1.34 -9.72 -0.19
CA THR A 671 -1.05 -9.79 -1.62
C THR A 671 -0.71 -8.40 -2.14
N TYR A 672 0.49 -8.23 -2.71
CA TYR A 672 0.79 -6.99 -3.41
C TYR A 672 0.16 -7.01 -4.81
N LEU A 673 -0.48 -5.91 -5.17
CA LEU A 673 -1.10 -5.68 -6.47
C LEU A 673 -0.43 -4.48 -7.13
N ILE A 674 -0.33 -4.51 -8.45
CA ILE A 674 0.09 -3.37 -9.26
C ILE A 674 -0.86 -3.18 -10.44
N ASN A 675 -0.80 -2.02 -11.05
CA ASN A 675 -1.69 -1.67 -12.17
C ASN A 675 -1.29 -2.28 -13.52
N LEU A 676 -0.07 -2.82 -13.65
CA LEU A 676 0.45 -3.37 -14.90
C LEU A 676 0.64 -4.89 -14.81
N HIS A 677 0.84 -5.53 -15.95
CA HIS A 677 0.79 -6.99 -16.13
C HIS A 677 1.96 -7.81 -15.55
N ARG A 678 3.00 -7.18 -15.02
CA ARG A 678 4.17 -7.92 -14.48
C ARG A 678 3.85 -8.81 -13.27
N HIS A 679 2.83 -8.45 -12.48
CA HIS A 679 2.41 -9.19 -11.29
C HIS A 679 0.96 -9.61 -11.40
N ARG A 680 0.72 -10.67 -12.16
CA ARG A 680 -0.62 -11.27 -12.23
C ARG A 680 -0.85 -12.15 -11.03
N THR A 681 -2.01 -12.00 -10.41
CA THR A 681 -2.57 -13.05 -9.56
C THR A 681 -3.41 -13.96 -10.44
N PRO A 682 -3.43 -15.29 -10.20
CA PRO A 682 -4.24 -16.20 -11.00
C PRO A 682 -5.74 -15.98 -10.80
N GLU A 683 -6.14 -15.40 -9.66
CA GLU A 683 -7.54 -15.14 -9.32
C GLU A 683 -7.94 -13.70 -9.67
N PRO A 684 -9.06 -13.50 -10.39
CA PRO A 684 -9.58 -12.16 -10.68
C PRO A 684 -10.14 -11.46 -9.44
N VAL A 685 -10.51 -12.21 -8.41
CA VAL A 685 -10.99 -11.73 -7.11
C VAL A 685 -10.33 -12.54 -6.01
N ALA A 686 -9.97 -11.91 -4.91
CA ALA A 686 -9.34 -12.59 -3.77
C ALA A 686 -10.24 -13.74 -3.26
N PRO A 687 -9.71 -14.97 -3.16
CA PRO A 687 -10.50 -16.14 -2.76
C PRO A 687 -11.18 -16.02 -1.39
N GLN A 688 -10.59 -15.25 -0.47
CA GLN A 688 -11.08 -15.03 0.89
C GLN A 688 -12.30 -14.14 0.95
N LEU A 689 -12.52 -13.31 -0.06
CA LEU A 689 -13.61 -12.35 -0.07
C LEU A 689 -14.97 -13.06 -0.07
N LEU A 690 -15.88 -12.60 0.80
CA LEU A 690 -17.25 -13.11 0.83
C LEU A 690 -17.96 -12.73 -0.47
N ARG A 691 -18.38 -13.75 -1.25
CA ARG A 691 -19.09 -13.59 -2.52
C ARG A 691 -20.59 -13.41 -2.34
N ASP A 692 -21.20 -14.36 -1.63
CA ASP A 692 -22.62 -14.40 -1.40
C ASP A 692 -22.91 -14.47 0.09
N TYR A 693 -23.76 -13.57 0.59
CA TYR A 693 -24.11 -13.50 2.00
C TYR A 693 -25.45 -12.81 2.22
N ARG A 694 -26.00 -12.96 3.42
CA ARG A 694 -27.24 -12.31 3.87
C ARG A 694 -27.01 -11.59 5.18
N ILE A 695 -27.71 -10.47 5.35
CA ILE A 695 -27.86 -9.77 6.63
C ILE A 695 -29.29 -10.00 7.08
N GLU A 696 -29.44 -10.51 8.30
CA GLU A 696 -30.69 -10.89 8.88
C GLU A 696 -30.88 -10.18 10.22
N THR A 697 -32.13 -9.80 10.54
CA THR A 697 -32.52 -9.17 11.81
C THR A 697 -33.52 -10.08 12.53
N ARG A 698 -33.48 -10.05 13.85
CA ARG A 698 -34.42 -10.83 14.69
C ARG A 698 -35.59 -9.94 15.15
N ASP A 699 -36.81 -10.39 14.95
CA ASP A 699 -37.98 -9.66 15.41
C ASP A 699 -38.31 -9.95 16.89
N ALA A 700 -39.34 -9.28 17.41
CA ALA A 700 -39.80 -9.43 18.81
C ALA A 700 -40.34 -10.82 19.16
N SER A 701 -40.71 -11.66 18.16
CA SER A 701 -41.12 -13.06 18.35
C SER A 701 -39.93 -14.02 18.36
N GLY A 702 -38.72 -13.54 18.04
CA GLY A 702 -37.51 -14.35 17.95
C GLY A 702 -37.25 -14.93 16.56
N ASP A 703 -38.05 -14.55 15.56
CA ASP A 703 -37.93 -15.06 14.20
C ASP A 703 -36.89 -14.21 13.41
N TRP A 704 -36.12 -14.88 12.54
CA TRP A 704 -35.13 -14.23 11.70
C TRP A 704 -35.68 -13.83 10.36
N HIS A 705 -35.47 -12.57 9.98
CA HIS A 705 -35.89 -12.01 8.71
C HIS A 705 -34.66 -11.52 7.90
N THR A 706 -34.61 -11.92 6.64
CA THR A 706 -33.55 -11.44 5.74
C THR A 706 -33.82 -9.99 5.33
N ALA A 707 -33.02 -9.06 5.80
CA ALA A 707 -33.08 -7.65 5.42
C ALA A 707 -32.32 -7.40 4.11
N ILE A 708 -31.12 -8.00 3.95
CA ILE A 708 -30.27 -7.81 2.78
C ILE A 708 -29.82 -9.18 2.24
N THR A 709 -29.85 -9.33 0.92
CA THR A 709 -29.20 -10.45 0.20
C THR A 709 -28.20 -9.90 -0.79
N VAL A 710 -26.95 -10.34 -0.67
CA VAL A 710 -25.86 -9.96 -1.60
C VAL A 710 -25.43 -11.18 -2.39
N ARG A 711 -25.22 -10.98 -3.69
CA ARG A 711 -24.69 -11.97 -4.62
C ARG A 711 -23.54 -11.36 -5.41
N ASP A 712 -22.55 -12.18 -5.70
CA ASP A 712 -21.36 -11.80 -6.50
C ASP A 712 -20.66 -10.52 -5.99
N ASN A 713 -20.47 -10.41 -4.68
CA ASN A 713 -19.73 -9.28 -4.10
C ASN A 713 -18.25 -9.36 -4.46
N ARG A 714 -17.69 -8.24 -4.88
CA ARG A 714 -16.27 -8.09 -5.21
C ARG A 714 -15.57 -6.96 -4.43
N ARG A 715 -16.26 -6.37 -3.46
CA ARG A 715 -15.75 -5.25 -2.67
C ARG A 715 -15.43 -5.67 -1.26
N ARG A 716 -14.30 -5.21 -0.75
CA ARG A 716 -13.85 -5.39 0.62
C ARG A 716 -14.76 -4.66 1.60
N HIS A 717 -14.97 -3.37 1.40
CA HIS A 717 -15.83 -2.53 2.23
C HIS A 717 -17.22 -2.42 1.62
N ARG A 718 -18.24 -2.69 2.44
CA ARG A 718 -19.66 -2.58 2.06
C ARG A 718 -20.45 -1.87 3.13
N VAL A 719 -21.24 -0.91 2.71
CA VAL A 719 -22.25 -0.22 3.53
C VAL A 719 -23.62 -0.68 3.06
N HIS A 720 -24.42 -1.21 3.98
CA HIS A 720 -25.78 -1.69 3.72
C HIS A 720 -26.76 -0.84 4.49
N VAL A 721 -27.79 -0.33 3.82
CA VAL A 721 -28.95 0.30 4.42
C VAL A 721 -30.02 -0.77 4.57
N LEU A 722 -30.44 -1.05 5.80
CA LEU A 722 -31.40 -2.14 6.10
C LEU A 722 -32.82 -1.84 5.62
N ASP A 723 -33.23 -0.56 5.76
CA ASP A 723 -34.48 -0.01 5.26
C ASP A 723 -34.25 1.44 4.84
N ASP A 724 -34.66 1.79 3.62
CA ASP A 724 -34.46 3.14 3.07
C ASP A 724 -35.32 4.21 3.77
N THR A 725 -36.38 3.80 4.47
CA THR A 725 -37.42 4.70 5.03
C THR A 725 -37.28 4.92 6.54
N ALA A 726 -36.75 3.94 7.29
CA ALA A 726 -36.66 3.99 8.75
C ALA A 726 -35.54 3.09 9.28
N SER A 727 -35.17 3.27 10.56
CA SER A 727 -34.33 2.30 11.27
C SER A 727 -35.12 1.01 11.58
N VAL A 728 -34.41 -0.12 11.62
CA VAL A 728 -35.00 -1.43 11.97
C VAL A 728 -34.79 -1.65 13.47
N HIS A 729 -35.87 -1.90 14.20
CA HIS A 729 -35.80 -2.32 15.60
C HIS A 729 -35.49 -3.81 15.72
N THR A 730 -34.34 -4.14 16.28
CA THR A 730 -33.91 -5.54 16.43
C THR A 730 -33.07 -5.71 17.69
N ASP A 731 -33.14 -6.85 18.35
CA ASP A 731 -32.23 -7.23 19.43
C ASP A 731 -31.06 -8.10 18.95
N ALA A 732 -31.06 -8.51 17.67
CA ALA A 732 -29.90 -9.20 17.08
C ALA A 732 -29.80 -9.03 15.57
N LEU A 733 -28.57 -8.92 15.10
CA LEU A 733 -28.18 -8.87 13.69
C LEU A 733 -27.31 -10.09 13.37
N ARG A 734 -27.58 -10.77 12.26
CA ARG A 734 -26.81 -11.93 11.82
C ARG A 734 -26.29 -11.76 10.40
N ILE A 735 -25.02 -12.05 10.20
CA ILE A 735 -24.38 -12.14 8.88
C ILE A 735 -24.21 -13.62 8.57
N THR A 736 -24.96 -14.14 7.61
CA THR A 736 -24.88 -15.54 7.16
C THR A 736 -24.13 -15.61 5.84
N VAL A 737 -23.04 -16.37 5.77
CA VAL A 737 -22.22 -16.55 4.59
C VAL A 737 -22.76 -17.71 3.76
N ASP A 738 -23.08 -17.46 2.50
CA ASP A 738 -23.53 -18.47 1.55
C ASP A 738 -22.36 -19.00 0.71
N ALA A 739 -21.38 -18.13 0.33
CA ALA A 739 -20.17 -18.52 -0.40
C ALA A 739 -19.06 -17.47 -0.30
N THR A 740 -17.80 -17.91 -0.48
CA THR A 740 -16.61 -17.11 -0.76
C THR A 740 -16.26 -17.19 -2.25
N HIS A 741 -15.21 -16.49 -2.68
CA HIS A 741 -14.64 -16.64 -4.05
C HIS A 741 -13.71 -17.85 -4.19
N GLY A 742 -13.52 -18.66 -3.16
CA GLY A 742 -12.72 -19.89 -3.24
C GLY A 742 -12.11 -20.33 -1.91
N ALA A 743 -12.03 -19.46 -0.91
CA ALA A 743 -11.55 -19.85 0.41
C ALA A 743 -12.50 -20.85 1.07
N PRO A 744 -12.00 -21.89 1.74
CA PRO A 744 -12.84 -22.92 2.38
C PRO A 744 -13.54 -22.39 3.63
N ARG A 745 -13.09 -21.28 4.21
CA ARG A 745 -13.61 -20.66 5.45
C ARG A 745 -14.09 -19.25 5.18
N ALA A 746 -15.04 -18.77 6.00
CA ALA A 746 -15.48 -17.39 5.99
C ALA A 746 -14.50 -16.52 6.80
N HIS A 747 -14.17 -15.34 6.26
CA HIS A 747 -13.29 -14.36 6.87
C HIS A 747 -13.97 -13.00 6.96
N LEU A 748 -13.92 -12.35 8.12
CA LEU A 748 -14.49 -11.02 8.30
C LEU A 748 -13.69 -10.22 9.32
N PHE A 749 -13.16 -9.07 8.91
CA PHE A 749 -12.41 -8.16 9.78
C PHE A 749 -13.33 -7.39 10.72
N THR A 750 -14.36 -6.76 10.16
CA THR A 750 -15.17 -5.81 10.92
C THR A 750 -16.63 -5.87 10.56
N VAL A 751 -17.47 -5.78 11.59
CA VAL A 751 -18.89 -5.45 11.48
C VAL A 751 -19.11 -4.19 12.30
N ARG A 752 -19.76 -3.17 11.71
CA ARG A 752 -20.23 -1.98 12.42
C ARG A 752 -21.71 -1.80 12.17
N ALA A 753 -22.41 -1.24 13.13
CA ALA A 753 -23.83 -0.97 13.04
C ALA A 753 -24.13 0.44 13.52
N TYR A 754 -24.98 1.18 12.81
CA TYR A 754 -25.32 2.57 13.13
C TYR A 754 -26.83 2.79 13.02
N GLU A 755 -27.32 3.73 13.84
CA GLU A 755 -28.70 4.18 13.83
C GLU A 755 -29.01 5.12 12.63
N HIS A 756 -27.97 5.80 12.10
CA HIS A 756 -28.10 6.83 11.05
C HIS A 756 -27.28 6.51 9.82
#